data_dc2844d3e915fcfd6437cd2aba6d36d1
#
_entry.id   dc2844d3e915fcfd6437cd2aba6d36d1
#
_cell.length_a   1.000
_cell.length_b   1.000
_cell.length_c   1.000
_cell.angle_alpha   90.00
_cell.angle_beta   90.00
_cell.angle_gamma   90.00
#
_symmetry.space_group_name_H-M   'P 1'
#
loop_
_entity.id
_entity.type
_entity.pdbx_description
1 polymer ?
#
loop_
_entity_poly.entity_id
_entity_poly.type
_entity_poly.pdbx_seq_one_letter_code
_entity_poly.pdbx_strand_id
1 'polypeptide(L)'
;MITRLSPFLGSCFLGLLTLVCTSLANAADSPNVIIILTDDQGYGDLSVHGNPILKTPKLDALHAESVRFTDFHVAPMCTPTRGELLTGIGAFRNGATAVCEGRSLPRRELRMMPQFFKDNGYATGHFGKWHLGDNYPYRPQDRGFDESIHNKAWGIGSLAEHWENDAFDDQYWHKGELKRYEAYNTDVFFREAMSWIEKQKTPFFLYLPTTAAHSPFVVPGKYADPYRGQKGAVPSFFGMIANIDENVAGLDRFLEEKGLKENTIFIFMTDNGTVLGDRIYNAGMRGKKTSEYDGGHRVPFFLRWPGGGYGRGRDIDALTHSTDLLPTLIDLCGLGNVPKGTSFDGYSLRPLLEGKQDALDDRKVVIQYRAAFRPWRGAVLWKKWRLVNGSELYDVASDPGQKENLYERHRDVVSIMRAHYEQWVKETTPLMNQTNFVSVGTLHEATTWLSSCNWTGSYADNWGNLAKQNIPGHWSLQVERGGDYRVSMYMFHPEANVPLRGRLRNVNSRPVTQARLLLDGEATTAEVDPKDTHMTFEISLQKGQKVELKGEFLGVDGKVLSGAFYTFVQKKDEKGKAPSVIKYVSVAGVPRAAPEAATVDVRAAVNTDEIPKDALLVADFEGDRYDDWEVSGSAFGEGPSGTKGRVTGHRGQGLVDTFLISESDKPTGTLTSQPFKIERKNLNFLIGGGKTPGKTCVNLVVGDKTVRTATGSATKNARQRKTMHWVSWDVSDHLGAQARFQIVDQASGGWGHIMVDHIFQSDSAMARTGDKK
;
A
#
# COMPACT_ATOMS: atom_id res chain seq x y z
N MET A 1 -73.49 61.02 -30.55
CA MET A 1 -72.34 61.72 -29.92
C MET A 1 -71.33 60.70 -29.46
N ILE A 2 -70.20 60.68 -30.10
CA ILE A 2 -69.12 59.70 -29.96
C ILE A 2 -68.22 60.17 -28.86
N THR A 3 -67.91 59.33 -27.90
CA THR A 3 -66.80 59.51 -26.95
C THR A 3 -65.92 58.29 -26.90
N ARG A 4 -64.64 58.53 -27.27
CA ARG A 4 -63.53 57.59 -27.37
C ARG A 4 -63.15 57.07 -25.95
N LEU A 5 -62.93 55.78 -25.83
CA LEU A 5 -62.17 55.16 -24.73
C LEU A 5 -60.81 54.75 -25.21
N SER A 6 -59.79 55.26 -24.53
CA SER A 6 -58.35 55.07 -24.76
C SER A 6 -57.89 53.72 -24.24
N PRO A 7 -56.89 53.03 -24.85
CA PRO A 7 -56.34 51.75 -24.34
C PRO A 7 -55.12 51.98 -23.47
N PHE A 8 -55.22 51.67 -22.19
CA PHE A 8 -54.07 51.59 -21.28
C PHE A 8 -54.29 50.39 -20.35
N LEU A 9 -53.93 49.19 -20.80
CA LEU A 9 -53.75 48.01 -19.93
C LEU A 9 -53.14 46.89 -20.79
N GLY A 10 -51.82 46.94 -20.96
CA GLY A 10 -51.14 45.88 -21.73
C GLY A 10 -49.62 45.97 -21.68
N SER A 11 -48.99 46.17 -20.50
CA SER A 11 -47.55 46.18 -20.41
C SER A 11 -46.94 45.76 -19.05
N CYS A 12 -47.70 45.04 -18.21
CA CYS A 12 -47.13 44.58 -16.92
C CYS A 12 -47.06 43.06 -16.71
N PHE A 13 -47.34 42.23 -17.75
CA PHE A 13 -47.30 40.74 -17.56
C PHE A 13 -46.15 40.04 -18.29
N LEU A 14 -45.31 40.78 -19.07
CA LEU A 14 -44.15 40.17 -19.76
C LEU A 14 -42.83 40.31 -19.01
N GLY A 15 -42.79 41.07 -17.92
CA GLY A 15 -41.56 41.31 -17.13
C GLY A 15 -41.32 40.30 -16.00
N LEU A 16 -42.30 39.44 -15.64
CA LEU A 16 -42.17 38.52 -14.53
C LEU A 16 -41.85 37.07 -14.93
N LEU A 17 -41.88 36.75 -16.24
CA LEU A 17 -41.54 35.38 -16.73
C LEU A 17 -40.11 35.21 -17.11
N THR A 18 -39.34 36.31 -17.26
CA THR A 18 -37.91 36.25 -17.62
C THR A 18 -36.96 36.18 -16.41
N LEU A 19 -37.44 36.41 -15.20
CA LEU A 19 -36.59 36.34 -14.00
C LEU A 19 -36.61 34.99 -13.29
N VAL A 20 -37.50 34.06 -13.67
CA VAL A 20 -37.58 32.73 -13.05
C VAL A 20 -36.81 31.68 -13.85
N CYS A 21 -36.43 31.97 -15.12
CA CYS A 21 -35.65 31.00 -15.93
C CYS A 21 -34.13 31.08 -15.74
N THR A 22 -33.59 32.05 -15.01
CA THR A 22 -32.13 32.18 -14.84
C THR A 22 -31.58 31.44 -13.60
N SER A 23 -32.42 30.90 -12.73
CA SER A 23 -31.96 30.16 -11.54
C SER A 23 -32.06 28.63 -11.67
N LEU A 24 -32.56 28.10 -12.79
CA LEU A 24 -32.63 26.65 -13.03
C LEU A 24 -31.60 26.15 -14.06
N ALA A 25 -30.86 27.03 -14.71
CA ALA A 25 -29.87 26.66 -15.74
C ALA A 25 -28.50 26.26 -15.16
N ASN A 26 -28.20 26.53 -13.90
CA ASN A 26 -26.85 26.32 -13.37
C ASN A 26 -26.59 24.94 -12.72
N ALA A 27 -27.58 24.06 -12.59
CA ALA A 27 -27.37 22.73 -12.03
C ALA A 27 -27.03 21.66 -13.10
N ALA A 28 -27.26 21.97 -14.38
CA ALA A 28 -27.02 21.03 -15.49
C ALA A 28 -25.61 21.13 -16.10
N ASP A 29 -24.85 22.19 -15.79
CA ASP A 29 -23.52 22.46 -16.42
C ASP A 29 -22.31 22.23 -15.49
N SER A 30 -22.52 21.85 -14.23
CA SER A 30 -21.40 21.58 -13.31
C SER A 30 -20.67 20.30 -13.71
N PRO A 31 -19.34 20.34 -13.94
CA PRO A 31 -18.60 19.15 -14.37
C PRO A 31 -18.48 18.11 -13.27
N ASN A 32 -18.51 16.83 -13.62
CA ASN A 32 -18.04 15.77 -12.74
C ASN A 32 -16.53 15.90 -12.53
N VAL A 33 -16.03 15.39 -11.42
CA VAL A 33 -14.60 15.37 -11.11
C VAL A 33 -14.16 13.97 -10.74
N ILE A 34 -13.10 13.49 -11.39
CA ILE A 34 -12.43 12.23 -11.05
C ILE A 34 -10.95 12.52 -10.82
N ILE A 35 -10.43 12.12 -9.65
CA ILE A 35 -9.01 12.15 -9.34
C ILE A 35 -8.53 10.72 -9.15
N ILE A 36 -7.66 10.24 -10.04
CA ILE A 36 -6.91 9.01 -9.87
C ILE A 36 -5.55 9.37 -9.29
N LEU A 37 -5.23 8.82 -8.12
CA LEU A 37 -3.96 9.01 -7.43
C LEU A 37 -3.28 7.67 -7.24
N THR A 38 -2.18 7.41 -7.97
CA THR A 38 -1.44 6.16 -7.79
C THR A 38 -0.40 6.28 -6.69
N ASP A 39 -0.04 5.15 -6.08
CA ASP A 39 0.88 5.08 -4.94
C ASP A 39 2.26 4.61 -5.40
N ASP A 40 3.32 5.31 -5.00
CA ASP A 40 4.72 4.94 -5.27
C ASP A 40 5.15 4.85 -6.74
N GLN A 41 4.37 5.39 -7.66
CA GLN A 41 4.68 5.50 -9.08
C GLN A 41 5.36 6.85 -9.35
N GLY A 42 6.58 6.84 -9.87
CA GLY A 42 7.32 8.06 -10.15
C GLY A 42 7.08 8.61 -11.55
N TYR A 43 7.64 9.80 -11.81
CA TYR A 43 7.55 10.49 -13.11
C TYR A 43 8.06 9.62 -14.27
N GLY A 44 9.16 8.87 -14.05
CA GLY A 44 9.74 7.97 -15.04
C GLY A 44 9.01 6.64 -15.22
N ASP A 45 7.95 6.36 -14.46
CA ASP A 45 7.21 5.10 -14.52
C ASP A 45 6.00 5.18 -15.48
N LEU A 46 6.21 5.80 -16.63
CA LEU A 46 5.28 5.90 -17.76
C LEU A 46 6.05 5.76 -19.06
N SER A 47 5.48 5.05 -20.07
CA SER A 47 6.13 4.91 -21.38
C SER A 47 6.24 6.26 -22.11
N VAL A 48 5.24 7.12 -22.00
CA VAL A 48 5.22 8.45 -22.62
C VAL A 48 6.30 9.39 -22.04
N HIS A 49 6.76 9.15 -20.82
CA HIS A 49 7.87 9.90 -20.21
C HIS A 49 9.25 9.31 -20.52
N GLY A 50 9.32 8.31 -21.43
CA GLY A 50 10.56 7.73 -21.92
C GLY A 50 11.00 6.44 -21.23
N ASN A 51 10.17 5.79 -20.40
CA ASN A 51 10.52 4.50 -19.81
C ASN A 51 10.78 3.46 -20.93
N PRO A 52 11.99 2.86 -21.00
CA PRO A 52 12.35 2.01 -22.12
C PRO A 52 11.68 0.61 -22.08
N ILE A 53 11.15 0.21 -20.94
CA ILE A 53 10.66 -1.16 -20.70
C ILE A 53 9.18 -1.19 -20.37
N LEU A 54 8.73 -0.35 -19.42
CA LEU A 54 7.33 -0.29 -19.01
C LEU A 54 6.46 0.21 -20.16
N LYS A 55 5.29 -0.44 -20.34
CA LYS A 55 4.28 -0.05 -21.33
C LYS A 55 3.00 0.41 -20.65
N THR A 56 2.60 1.63 -20.94
CA THR A 56 1.38 2.28 -20.42
C THR A 56 0.58 2.93 -21.54
N PRO A 57 0.15 2.16 -22.58
CA PRO A 57 -0.42 2.76 -23.79
C PRO A 57 -1.72 3.54 -23.58
N LYS A 58 -2.45 3.28 -22.49
CA LYS A 58 -3.70 3.96 -22.19
C LYS A 58 -3.47 5.26 -21.43
N LEU A 59 -2.53 5.27 -20.50
CA LEU A 59 -2.05 6.51 -19.87
C LEU A 59 -1.33 7.40 -20.88
N ASP A 60 -0.65 6.82 -21.88
CA ASP A 60 -0.06 7.57 -22.99
C ASP A 60 -1.15 8.26 -23.86
N ALA A 61 -2.27 7.57 -24.11
CA ALA A 61 -3.41 8.16 -24.81
C ALA A 61 -4.07 9.29 -23.98
N LEU A 62 -4.28 9.06 -22.69
CA LEU A 62 -4.78 10.11 -21.77
C LEU A 62 -3.84 11.31 -21.74
N HIS A 63 -2.53 11.10 -21.68
CA HIS A 63 -1.52 12.17 -21.78
C HIS A 63 -1.69 13.00 -23.06
N ALA A 64 -1.93 12.35 -24.22
CA ALA A 64 -2.11 13.04 -25.48
C ALA A 64 -3.39 13.91 -25.52
N GLU A 65 -4.43 13.54 -24.76
CA GLU A 65 -5.70 14.27 -24.63
C GLU A 65 -5.71 15.28 -23.48
N SER A 66 -4.65 15.41 -22.68
CA SER A 66 -4.63 16.19 -21.45
C SER A 66 -3.78 17.46 -21.53
N VAL A 67 -4.12 18.46 -20.72
CA VAL A 67 -3.17 19.48 -20.27
C VAL A 67 -2.26 18.84 -19.25
N ARG A 68 -0.93 18.95 -19.43
CA ARG A 68 0.09 18.33 -18.60
C ARG A 68 0.90 19.40 -17.90
N PHE A 69 0.97 19.30 -16.56
CA PHE A 69 1.86 20.17 -15.78
C PHE A 69 3.19 19.44 -15.60
N THR A 70 4.22 19.91 -16.32
CA THR A 70 5.49 19.20 -16.41
C THR A 70 6.43 19.46 -15.22
N ASP A 71 6.16 20.51 -14.44
CA ASP A 71 6.85 20.85 -13.18
C ASP A 71 5.85 20.83 -12.01
N PHE A 72 5.13 19.67 -11.87
CA PHE A 72 4.16 19.45 -10.80
C PHE A 72 4.80 18.68 -9.65
N HIS A 73 4.67 19.24 -8.44
CA HIS A 73 5.30 18.70 -7.24
C HIS A 73 4.29 18.29 -6.16
N VAL A 74 4.71 17.34 -5.36
CA VAL A 74 3.99 16.81 -4.21
C VAL A 74 4.95 16.65 -3.03
N ALA A 75 4.49 16.26 -1.84
CA ALA A 75 5.42 15.80 -0.82
C ALA A 75 6.07 14.47 -1.24
N PRO A 76 7.33 14.16 -0.83
CA PRO A 76 7.99 12.93 -1.23
C PRO A 76 7.52 11.70 -0.42
N MET A 77 6.26 11.71 0.05
CA MET A 77 5.67 10.67 0.90
C MET A 77 4.12 10.70 0.84
N CYS A 78 3.49 9.53 0.91
CA CYS A 78 2.04 9.32 0.70
C CYS A 78 1.15 10.23 1.57
N THR A 79 1.20 10.12 2.90
CA THR A 79 0.30 10.85 3.82
C THR A 79 0.41 12.37 3.69
N PRO A 80 1.60 13.00 3.68
CA PRO A 80 1.73 14.43 3.46
C PRO A 80 1.08 14.89 2.17
N THR A 81 1.35 14.23 1.04
CA THR A 81 0.72 14.57 -0.25
C THR A 81 -0.80 14.48 -0.21
N ARG A 82 -1.35 13.40 0.39
CA ARG A 82 -2.80 13.20 0.48
C ARG A 82 -3.45 14.27 1.35
N GLY A 83 -2.79 14.65 2.46
CA GLY A 83 -3.21 15.77 3.30
C GLY A 83 -3.19 17.10 2.56
N GLU A 84 -2.12 17.41 1.82
CA GLU A 84 -1.98 18.63 1.01
C GLU A 84 -3.03 18.71 -0.10
N LEU A 85 -3.19 17.63 -0.85
CA LEU A 85 -4.15 17.51 -1.94
C LEU A 85 -5.59 17.80 -1.47
N LEU A 86 -6.01 17.14 -0.39
CA LEU A 86 -7.40 17.19 0.08
C LEU A 86 -7.73 18.44 0.89
N THR A 87 -6.74 19.12 1.47
CA THR A 87 -6.96 20.35 2.26
C THR A 87 -6.58 21.63 1.53
N GLY A 88 -5.74 21.58 0.48
CA GLY A 88 -5.13 22.76 -0.14
C GLY A 88 -4.11 23.45 0.76
N ILE A 89 -3.64 22.77 1.82
CA ILE A 89 -2.79 23.33 2.88
C ILE A 89 -1.55 22.43 3.05
N GLY A 90 -0.37 23.03 3.12
CA GLY A 90 0.91 22.33 3.25
C GLY A 90 0.97 21.43 4.49
N ALA A 91 1.70 20.31 4.41
CA ALA A 91 1.70 19.23 5.40
C ALA A 91 1.97 19.70 6.84
N PHE A 92 2.94 20.60 7.05
CA PHE A 92 3.25 21.11 8.38
C PHE A 92 2.17 22.06 8.96
N ARG A 93 1.33 22.62 8.12
CA ARG A 93 0.18 23.42 8.54
C ARG A 93 -1.08 22.58 8.70
N ASN A 94 -1.27 21.54 7.89
CA ASN A 94 -2.42 20.65 8.01
C ASN A 94 -2.24 19.54 9.07
N GLY A 95 -1.00 19.24 9.52
CA GLY A 95 -0.68 18.27 10.57
C GLY A 95 -0.30 16.87 10.09
N ALA A 96 -0.58 16.51 8.84
CA ALA A 96 -0.26 15.21 8.26
C ALA A 96 1.16 15.22 7.66
N THR A 97 2.19 15.19 8.50
CA THR A 97 3.60 15.37 8.08
C THR A 97 4.37 14.08 7.87
N ALA A 98 3.82 12.93 8.31
CA ALA A 98 4.44 11.62 8.22
C ALA A 98 3.39 10.51 8.20
N VAL A 99 3.80 9.29 7.87
CA VAL A 99 2.91 8.12 7.72
C VAL A 99 2.54 7.44 9.04
N CYS A 100 3.23 7.77 10.12
CA CYS A 100 3.09 7.20 11.47
C CYS A 100 3.53 8.23 12.52
N GLU A 101 3.82 7.80 13.76
CA GLU A 101 4.39 8.60 14.85
C GLU A 101 3.48 9.78 15.28
N GLY A 102 2.15 9.59 15.21
CA GLY A 102 1.16 10.61 15.55
C GLY A 102 1.06 11.76 14.54
N ARG A 103 1.64 11.60 13.35
CA ARG A 103 1.71 12.62 12.30
C ARG A 103 1.04 12.21 10.99
N SER A 104 0.17 11.21 11.04
CA SER A 104 -0.63 10.76 9.89
C SER A 104 -2.04 11.38 9.85
N LEU A 105 -2.41 12.16 10.86
CA LEU A 105 -3.73 12.75 11.00
C LEU A 105 -3.72 14.22 10.59
N PRO A 106 -4.51 14.65 9.62
CA PRO A 106 -4.74 16.08 9.37
C PRO A 106 -5.56 16.70 10.52
N ARG A 107 -5.43 18.01 10.73
CA ARG A 107 -6.19 18.71 11.77
C ARG A 107 -7.69 18.52 11.55
N ARG A 108 -8.40 18.16 12.63
CA ARG A 108 -9.83 17.85 12.59
C ARG A 108 -10.71 19.03 12.17
N GLU A 109 -10.29 20.26 12.46
CA GLU A 109 -11.01 21.50 12.14
C GLU A 109 -10.87 21.91 10.67
N LEU A 110 -9.89 21.39 9.94
CA LEU A 110 -9.72 21.69 8.52
C LEU A 110 -10.78 21.00 7.69
N ARG A 111 -11.39 21.74 6.78
CA ARG A 111 -12.26 21.16 5.76
C ARG A 111 -11.42 20.47 4.69
N MET A 112 -11.94 19.38 4.18
CA MET A 112 -11.33 18.63 3.08
C MET A 112 -12.13 18.78 1.79
N MET A 113 -11.48 18.55 0.68
CA MET A 113 -12.03 18.66 -0.67
C MET A 113 -13.45 18.06 -0.83
N PRO A 114 -13.75 16.84 -0.39
CA PRO A 114 -15.11 16.28 -0.54
C PRO A 114 -16.18 17.08 0.21
N GLN A 115 -15.84 17.73 1.32
CA GLN A 115 -16.79 18.58 2.06
C GLN A 115 -17.17 19.85 1.27
N PHE A 116 -16.25 20.42 0.48
CA PHE A 116 -16.56 21.54 -0.42
C PHE A 116 -17.49 21.11 -1.54
N PHE A 117 -17.23 19.96 -2.16
CA PHE A 117 -18.09 19.41 -3.20
C PHE A 117 -19.48 19.07 -2.67
N LYS A 118 -19.57 18.39 -1.52
CA LYS A 118 -20.83 18.01 -0.87
C LYS A 118 -21.71 19.23 -0.57
N ASP A 119 -21.12 20.31 -0.04
CA ASP A 119 -21.84 21.54 0.28
C ASP A 119 -22.35 22.26 -0.98
N ASN A 120 -21.83 21.90 -2.15
CA ASN A 120 -22.27 22.41 -3.45
C ASN A 120 -23.12 21.38 -4.24
N GLY A 121 -23.67 20.38 -3.58
CA GLY A 121 -24.66 19.43 -4.15
C GLY A 121 -24.08 18.27 -4.94
N TYR A 122 -22.76 18.05 -4.89
CA TYR A 122 -22.13 16.90 -5.51
C TYR A 122 -22.31 15.63 -4.65
N ALA A 123 -22.53 14.51 -5.31
CA ALA A 123 -22.31 13.20 -4.69
C ALA A 123 -20.79 12.96 -4.54
N THR A 124 -20.36 12.35 -3.43
CA THR A 124 -18.93 12.21 -3.13
C THR A 124 -18.55 10.75 -2.87
N GLY A 125 -17.59 10.22 -3.63
CA GLY A 125 -17.14 8.83 -3.56
C GLY A 125 -15.64 8.69 -3.36
N HIS A 126 -15.24 7.71 -2.53
CA HIS A 126 -13.85 7.34 -2.26
C HIS A 126 -13.65 5.83 -2.40
N PHE A 127 -12.73 5.39 -3.25
CA PHE A 127 -12.45 3.98 -3.50
C PHE A 127 -10.94 3.75 -3.54
N GLY A 128 -10.38 3.11 -2.49
CA GLY A 128 -8.97 2.77 -2.41
C GLY A 128 -8.28 3.23 -1.13
N LYS A 129 -7.00 3.58 -1.21
CA LYS A 129 -6.15 3.96 -0.08
C LYS A 129 -6.55 5.32 0.51
N TRP A 130 -6.78 5.35 1.83
CA TRP A 130 -7.06 6.62 2.53
C TRP A 130 -5.81 7.25 3.14
N HIS A 131 -5.22 6.60 4.13
CA HIS A 131 -3.97 6.95 4.81
C HIS A 131 -3.97 8.33 5.53
N LEU A 132 -5.13 8.80 6.00
CA LEU A 132 -5.30 10.05 6.75
C LEU A 132 -6.06 9.85 8.08
N GLY A 133 -5.93 8.64 8.67
CA GLY A 133 -6.53 8.27 9.94
C GLY A 133 -7.67 7.26 9.81
N ASP A 134 -7.68 6.31 10.76
CA ASP A 134 -8.54 5.12 10.73
C ASP A 134 -9.74 5.20 11.68
N ASN A 135 -9.80 6.24 12.52
CA ASN A 135 -10.81 6.43 13.54
C ASN A 135 -11.55 7.76 13.39
N TYR A 136 -12.72 7.87 14.01
CA TYR A 136 -13.46 9.13 14.05
C TYR A 136 -12.64 10.25 14.74
N PRO A 137 -12.56 11.47 14.16
CA PRO A 137 -13.28 12.02 13.02
C PRO A 137 -12.46 12.04 11.72
N TYR A 138 -11.56 11.08 11.50
CA TYR A 138 -10.60 11.10 10.39
C TYR A 138 -10.93 10.14 9.24
N ARG A 139 -11.92 9.25 9.39
CA ARG A 139 -12.30 8.27 8.34
C ARG A 139 -12.89 8.98 7.12
N PRO A 140 -12.85 8.40 5.92
CA PRO A 140 -13.38 9.03 4.70
C PRO A 140 -14.80 9.57 4.85
N GLN A 141 -15.72 8.76 5.45
CA GLN A 141 -17.11 9.15 5.68
C GLN A 141 -17.27 10.31 6.66
N ASP A 142 -16.32 10.48 7.60
CA ASP A 142 -16.31 11.61 8.54
C ASP A 142 -15.76 12.89 7.89
N ARG A 143 -15.04 12.74 6.78
CA ARG A 143 -14.37 13.83 6.07
C ARG A 143 -15.10 14.25 4.78
N GLY A 144 -16.37 13.82 4.62
CA GLY A 144 -17.26 14.34 3.60
C GLY A 144 -17.60 13.40 2.45
N PHE A 145 -17.09 12.16 2.43
CA PHE A 145 -17.48 11.18 1.44
C PHE A 145 -18.83 10.52 1.80
N ASP A 146 -19.77 10.51 0.86
CA ASP A 146 -21.05 9.82 0.98
C ASP A 146 -20.92 8.30 0.81
N GLU A 147 -19.98 7.90 -0.04
CA GLU A 147 -19.61 6.51 -0.29
C GLU A 147 -18.12 6.31 -0.08
N SER A 148 -17.71 5.20 0.56
CA SER A 148 -16.30 4.88 0.74
C SER A 148 -16.03 3.39 0.86
N ILE A 149 -15.08 2.88 0.08
CA ILE A 149 -14.52 1.53 0.18
C ILE A 149 -13.00 1.67 0.28
N HIS A 150 -12.40 1.28 1.42
CA HIS A 150 -10.99 1.58 1.66
C HIS A 150 -10.26 0.58 2.55
N ASN A 151 -8.94 0.60 2.42
CA ASN A 151 -8.01 -0.02 3.35
C ASN A 151 -7.73 0.89 4.55
N LYS A 152 -7.36 0.30 5.69
CA LYS A 152 -6.79 1.06 6.82
C LYS A 152 -5.31 1.37 6.62
N ALA A 153 -4.82 2.38 7.34
CA ALA A 153 -3.47 2.92 7.25
C ALA A 153 -3.01 3.05 5.78
N TRP A 154 -1.85 2.49 5.43
CA TRP A 154 -1.35 2.54 4.06
C TRP A 154 -1.76 1.34 3.19
N GLY A 155 -2.59 0.44 3.70
CA GLY A 155 -3.11 -0.71 2.98
C GLY A 155 -2.42 -2.02 3.33
N ILE A 156 -2.42 -2.97 2.39
CA ILE A 156 -1.96 -4.34 2.58
C ILE A 156 -0.49 -4.37 3.02
N GLY A 157 -0.24 -5.04 4.14
CA GLY A 157 1.07 -5.12 4.80
C GLY A 157 1.23 -4.17 5.98
N SER A 158 0.31 -3.20 6.17
CA SER A 158 0.26 -2.39 7.39
C SER A 158 -0.29 -3.20 8.58
N LEU A 159 0.04 -2.76 9.80
CA LEU A 159 -0.48 -3.41 11.01
C LEU A 159 -1.97 -3.15 11.21
N ALA A 160 -2.53 -2.07 10.67
CA ALA A 160 -3.95 -1.73 10.80
C ALA A 160 -4.85 -2.44 9.78
N GLU A 161 -4.28 -3.06 8.74
CA GLU A 161 -5.04 -3.73 7.71
C GLU A 161 -5.71 -5.01 8.24
N HIS A 162 -6.79 -5.44 7.60
CA HIS A 162 -7.46 -6.70 7.94
C HIS A 162 -6.47 -7.88 7.84
N TRP A 163 -6.57 -8.80 8.79
CA TRP A 163 -5.60 -9.87 8.98
C TRP A 163 -5.56 -10.74 7.73
N GLU A 164 -5.64 -11.24 7.01
CA GLU A 164 -5.55 -12.12 5.85
C GLU A 164 -5.59 -11.41 4.50
N ASN A 165 -5.69 -10.09 4.47
CA ASN A 165 -5.66 -9.38 3.20
C ASN A 165 -4.30 -9.55 2.50
N ASP A 166 -4.35 -9.95 1.21
CA ASP A 166 -3.16 -10.23 0.39
C ASP A 166 -3.23 -9.65 -1.04
N ALA A 167 -4.19 -8.80 -1.31
CA ALA A 167 -4.56 -8.14 -2.56
C ALA A 167 -5.58 -8.89 -3.42
N PHE A 168 -6.00 -10.09 -3.02
CA PHE A 168 -6.99 -10.87 -3.77
C PHE A 168 -8.12 -11.31 -2.85
N ASP A 169 -9.37 -11.11 -3.30
CA ASP A 169 -10.58 -11.53 -2.59
C ASP A 169 -10.64 -11.02 -1.14
N ASP A 170 -10.20 -9.81 -0.95
CA ASP A 170 -9.95 -9.17 0.33
C ASP A 170 -11.19 -8.58 0.98
N GLN A 171 -11.05 -8.18 2.24
CA GLN A 171 -12.07 -7.44 2.98
C GLN A 171 -11.66 -5.97 3.11
N TYR A 172 -12.58 -5.08 2.73
CA TYR A 172 -12.37 -3.62 2.81
C TYR A 172 -13.44 -2.95 3.68
N TRP A 173 -13.08 -1.83 4.26
CA TRP A 173 -14.00 -1.00 5.01
C TRP A 173 -14.94 -0.26 4.07
N HIS A 174 -16.23 -0.58 4.13
CA HIS A 174 -17.30 0.03 3.37
C HIS A 174 -18.18 0.83 4.31
N LYS A 175 -18.02 2.16 4.33
CA LYS A 175 -18.79 3.06 5.23
C LYS A 175 -18.73 2.66 6.71
N GLY A 176 -17.59 2.15 7.15
CA GLY A 176 -17.39 1.73 8.53
C GLY A 176 -17.72 0.26 8.84
N GLU A 177 -18.23 -0.51 7.87
CA GLU A 177 -18.43 -1.95 7.94
C GLU A 177 -17.39 -2.69 7.12
N LEU A 178 -16.94 -3.84 7.61
CA LEU A 178 -16.01 -4.70 6.87
C LEU A 178 -16.80 -5.60 5.91
N LYS A 179 -16.46 -5.55 4.60
CA LYS A 179 -17.11 -6.36 3.55
C LYS A 179 -16.08 -7.02 2.67
N ARG A 180 -16.36 -8.26 2.23
CA ARG A 180 -15.53 -9.00 1.29
C ARG A 180 -15.84 -8.61 -0.15
N TYR A 181 -14.78 -8.51 -0.96
CA TYR A 181 -14.82 -8.25 -2.39
C TYR A 181 -13.95 -9.25 -3.12
N GLU A 182 -14.49 -9.86 -4.17
CA GLU A 182 -13.76 -10.79 -5.03
C GLU A 182 -12.97 -10.04 -6.11
N ALA A 183 -11.80 -10.47 -6.43
CA ALA A 183 -10.82 -10.05 -7.42
C ALA A 183 -9.61 -9.30 -6.84
N TYR A 184 -8.70 -8.91 -7.72
CA TYR A 184 -7.52 -8.11 -7.39
C TYR A 184 -7.93 -6.70 -6.93
N ASN A 185 -7.31 -6.19 -5.88
CA ASN A 185 -7.71 -4.96 -5.18
C ASN A 185 -7.90 -3.74 -6.08
N THR A 186 -6.99 -3.48 -7.02
CA THR A 186 -7.12 -2.36 -7.96
C THR A 186 -8.35 -2.52 -8.84
N ASP A 187 -8.59 -3.74 -9.35
CA ASP A 187 -9.78 -4.04 -10.18
C ASP A 187 -11.07 -3.84 -9.39
N VAL A 188 -11.07 -4.24 -8.09
CA VAL A 188 -12.21 -4.01 -7.19
C VAL A 188 -12.53 -2.51 -7.06
N PHE A 189 -11.54 -1.68 -6.77
CA PHE A 189 -11.78 -0.25 -6.55
C PHE A 189 -12.31 0.45 -7.81
N PHE A 190 -11.77 0.13 -8.99
CA PHE A 190 -12.28 0.70 -10.25
C PHE A 190 -13.68 0.19 -10.58
N ARG A 191 -13.96 -1.11 -10.40
CA ARG A 191 -15.30 -1.68 -10.62
C ARG A 191 -16.35 -1.05 -9.72
N GLU A 192 -16.08 -0.97 -8.43
CA GLU A 192 -17.01 -0.39 -7.46
C GLU A 192 -17.21 1.12 -7.70
N ALA A 193 -16.16 1.84 -8.11
CA ALA A 193 -16.27 3.25 -8.51
C ALA A 193 -17.18 3.43 -9.73
N MET A 194 -17.03 2.65 -10.79
CA MET A 194 -17.90 2.68 -11.97
C MET A 194 -19.34 2.33 -11.60
N SER A 195 -19.56 1.29 -10.78
CA SER A 195 -20.90 0.93 -10.27
C SER A 195 -21.54 2.03 -9.44
N TRP A 196 -20.74 2.80 -8.69
CA TRP A 196 -21.20 3.95 -7.94
C TRP A 196 -21.55 5.13 -8.86
N ILE A 197 -20.69 5.47 -9.85
CA ILE A 197 -20.94 6.54 -10.84
C ILE A 197 -22.28 6.31 -11.54
N GLU A 198 -22.58 5.08 -11.97
CA GLU A 198 -23.81 4.74 -12.70
C GLU A 198 -25.09 5.08 -11.93
N LYS A 199 -25.04 5.11 -10.62
CA LYS A 199 -26.19 5.42 -9.74
C LYS A 199 -26.40 6.91 -9.50
N GLN A 200 -25.43 7.77 -9.88
CA GLN A 200 -25.50 9.19 -9.58
C GLN A 200 -26.51 9.89 -10.47
N LYS A 201 -27.23 10.86 -9.90
CA LYS A 201 -28.22 11.72 -10.59
C LYS A 201 -27.85 13.21 -10.51
N THR A 202 -26.81 13.53 -9.75
CA THR A 202 -26.21 14.85 -9.60
C THR A 202 -24.76 14.79 -10.05
N PRO A 203 -24.10 15.93 -10.30
CA PRO A 203 -22.66 15.93 -10.49
C PRO A 203 -21.94 15.22 -9.34
N PHE A 204 -20.81 14.59 -9.64
CA PHE A 204 -20.09 13.82 -8.64
C PHE A 204 -18.62 14.22 -8.55
N PHE A 205 -18.08 14.04 -7.35
CA PHE A 205 -16.66 14.08 -7.04
C PHE A 205 -16.19 12.67 -6.64
N LEU A 206 -15.32 12.08 -7.44
CA LEU A 206 -14.72 10.78 -7.20
C LEU A 206 -13.23 10.94 -6.90
N TYR A 207 -12.80 10.43 -5.74
CA TYR A 207 -11.40 10.23 -5.39
C TYR A 207 -11.07 8.74 -5.41
N LEU A 208 -10.21 8.33 -6.35
CA LEU A 208 -9.84 6.94 -6.64
C LEU A 208 -8.33 6.75 -6.42
N PRO A 209 -7.87 6.70 -5.16
CA PRO A 209 -6.47 6.48 -4.83
C PRO A 209 -6.16 4.99 -4.79
N THR A 210 -5.30 4.50 -5.69
CA THR A 210 -4.90 3.09 -5.67
C THR A 210 -3.94 2.78 -4.53
N THR A 211 -3.86 1.51 -4.12
CA THR A 211 -2.77 0.99 -3.28
C THR A 211 -1.57 0.56 -4.12
N ALA A 212 -1.79 0.29 -5.40
CA ALA A 212 -0.76 0.02 -6.39
C ALA A 212 -0.10 1.36 -6.81
N ALA A 213 1.21 1.40 -7.02
CA ALA A 213 2.16 0.30 -7.05
C ALA A 213 3.00 0.14 -5.76
N HIS A 214 2.43 0.47 -4.58
CA HIS A 214 3.09 0.29 -3.28
C HIS A 214 3.30 -1.21 -2.95
N SER A 215 4.32 -1.51 -2.15
CA SER A 215 4.54 -2.87 -1.63
C SER A 215 3.39 -3.31 -0.69
N PRO A 216 3.08 -4.61 -0.61
CA PRO A 216 3.72 -5.76 -1.25
C PRO A 216 3.49 -5.77 -2.76
N PHE A 217 4.57 -6.10 -3.52
CA PHE A 217 4.49 -6.10 -4.99
C PHE A 217 3.82 -7.37 -5.48
N VAL A 218 2.50 -7.37 -5.49
CA VAL A 218 1.64 -8.50 -5.88
C VAL A 218 0.68 -8.03 -6.96
N VAL A 219 0.58 -8.79 -8.03
CA VAL A 219 -0.29 -8.50 -9.18
C VAL A 219 -0.59 -9.80 -9.94
N PRO A 220 -1.74 -9.93 -10.63
CA PRO A 220 -2.00 -11.08 -11.49
C PRO A 220 -0.87 -11.31 -12.50
N GLY A 221 -0.45 -12.56 -12.68
CA GLY A 221 0.75 -12.95 -13.43
C GLY A 221 0.81 -12.37 -14.86
N LYS A 222 -0.35 -12.28 -15.54
CA LYS A 222 -0.44 -11.71 -16.90
C LYS A 222 0.18 -10.32 -17.04
N TYR A 223 0.16 -9.52 -15.98
CA TYR A 223 0.74 -8.16 -15.99
C TYR A 223 2.24 -8.15 -15.68
N ALA A 224 2.72 -9.05 -14.79
CA ALA A 224 4.14 -9.14 -14.46
C ALA A 224 4.97 -9.87 -15.53
N ASP A 225 4.35 -10.79 -16.26
CA ASP A 225 5.00 -11.67 -17.24
C ASP A 225 5.78 -10.93 -18.33
N PRO A 226 5.29 -9.83 -18.92
CA PRO A 226 6.04 -9.08 -19.91
C PRO A 226 7.38 -8.52 -19.38
N TYR A 227 7.51 -8.40 -18.06
CA TYR A 227 8.67 -7.80 -17.39
C TYR A 227 9.57 -8.81 -16.67
N ARG A 228 9.34 -10.13 -16.81
CA ARG A 228 10.09 -11.22 -16.12
C ARG A 228 11.59 -11.17 -16.31
N GLY A 229 12.09 -10.53 -17.37
CA GLY A 229 13.53 -10.32 -17.59
C GLY A 229 14.18 -9.34 -16.61
N GLN A 230 13.41 -8.60 -15.83
CA GLN A 230 13.91 -7.61 -14.88
C GLN A 230 14.22 -8.23 -13.51
N LYS A 231 15.15 -7.60 -12.76
CA LYS A 231 15.64 -8.10 -11.47
C LYS A 231 14.71 -7.76 -10.30
N GLY A 232 14.64 -8.66 -9.34
CA GLY A 232 13.94 -8.47 -8.07
C GLY A 232 12.43 -8.29 -8.24
N ALA A 233 11.82 -7.31 -7.58
CA ALA A 233 10.38 -7.05 -7.64
C ALA A 233 9.95 -6.10 -8.78
N VAL A 234 10.86 -5.69 -9.67
CA VAL A 234 10.53 -4.81 -10.81
C VAL A 234 9.44 -5.40 -11.70
N PRO A 235 9.42 -6.71 -12.05
CA PRO A 235 8.33 -7.29 -12.82
C PRO A 235 6.96 -7.08 -12.21
N SER A 236 6.79 -7.34 -10.92
CA SER A 236 5.53 -7.11 -10.22
C SER A 236 5.20 -5.63 -10.10
N PHE A 237 6.17 -4.77 -9.81
CA PHE A 237 5.99 -3.33 -9.73
C PHE A 237 5.50 -2.75 -11.07
N PHE A 238 6.13 -3.10 -12.18
CA PHE A 238 5.68 -2.69 -13.52
C PHE A 238 4.35 -3.34 -13.90
N GLY A 239 4.12 -4.58 -13.49
CA GLY A 239 2.85 -5.26 -13.66
C GLY A 239 1.69 -4.55 -12.95
N MET A 240 1.91 -4.06 -11.72
CA MET A 240 0.91 -3.26 -11.00
C MET A 240 0.55 -1.98 -11.76
N ILE A 241 1.54 -1.30 -12.34
CA ILE A 241 1.30 -0.09 -13.16
C ILE A 241 0.59 -0.44 -14.47
N ALA A 242 0.93 -1.56 -15.10
CA ALA A 242 0.22 -2.04 -16.30
C ALA A 242 -1.25 -2.40 -16.00
N ASN A 243 -1.55 -2.94 -14.81
CA ASN A 243 -2.93 -3.15 -14.37
C ASN A 243 -3.67 -1.82 -14.14
N ILE A 244 -3.01 -0.81 -13.55
CA ILE A 244 -3.59 0.54 -13.44
C ILE A 244 -3.90 1.10 -14.83
N ASP A 245 -3.00 0.98 -15.79
CA ASP A 245 -3.18 1.43 -17.18
C ASP A 245 -4.43 0.82 -17.83
N GLU A 246 -4.64 -0.51 -17.66
CA GLU A 246 -5.83 -1.21 -18.16
C GLU A 246 -7.11 -0.73 -17.46
N ASN A 247 -7.09 -0.52 -16.15
CA ASN A 247 -8.23 -0.04 -15.38
C ASN A 247 -8.61 1.40 -15.73
N VAL A 248 -7.63 2.29 -15.94
CA VAL A 248 -7.85 3.67 -16.42
C VAL A 248 -8.54 3.65 -17.78
N ALA A 249 -8.12 2.77 -18.68
CA ALA A 249 -8.79 2.59 -19.98
C ALA A 249 -10.23 2.09 -19.84
N GLY A 250 -10.48 1.19 -18.91
CA GLY A 250 -11.83 0.70 -18.61
C GLY A 250 -12.75 1.82 -18.13
N LEU A 251 -12.27 2.65 -17.21
CA LEU A 251 -13.01 3.79 -16.69
C LEU A 251 -13.24 4.87 -17.78
N ASP A 252 -12.23 5.18 -18.60
CA ASP A 252 -12.38 6.16 -19.67
C ASP A 252 -13.42 5.72 -20.72
N ARG A 253 -13.39 4.45 -21.13
CA ARG A 253 -14.40 3.86 -22.01
C ARG A 253 -15.80 3.90 -21.38
N PHE A 254 -15.93 3.54 -20.12
CA PHE A 254 -17.18 3.63 -19.38
C PHE A 254 -17.75 5.05 -19.38
N LEU A 255 -16.93 6.07 -19.15
CA LEU A 255 -17.37 7.48 -19.21
C LEU A 255 -17.83 7.88 -20.60
N GLU A 256 -17.17 7.42 -21.65
CA GLU A 256 -17.56 7.65 -23.04
C GLU A 256 -18.91 6.98 -23.38
N GLU A 257 -19.07 5.69 -23.05
CA GLU A 257 -20.30 4.91 -23.25
C GLU A 257 -21.50 5.49 -22.47
N LYS A 258 -21.27 6.12 -21.33
CA LYS A 258 -22.30 6.80 -20.52
C LYS A 258 -22.54 8.26 -20.93
N GLY A 259 -21.79 8.79 -21.91
CA GLY A 259 -21.88 10.19 -22.34
C GLY A 259 -21.40 11.19 -21.28
N LEU A 260 -20.55 10.76 -20.35
CA LEU A 260 -20.06 11.58 -19.24
C LEU A 260 -18.69 12.22 -19.53
N LYS A 261 -17.93 11.70 -20.51
CA LYS A 261 -16.54 12.09 -20.79
C LYS A 261 -16.39 13.59 -21.06
N GLU A 262 -17.31 14.16 -21.85
CA GLU A 262 -17.27 15.60 -22.21
C GLU A 262 -17.36 16.52 -20.99
N ASN A 263 -18.23 16.19 -20.04
CA ASN A 263 -18.45 17.02 -18.84
C ASN A 263 -17.82 16.41 -17.58
N THR A 264 -16.64 15.81 -17.71
CA THR A 264 -15.86 15.27 -16.60
C THR A 264 -14.44 15.84 -16.61
N ILE A 265 -14.06 16.48 -15.51
CA ILE A 265 -12.67 16.82 -15.19
C ILE A 265 -12.00 15.53 -14.73
N PHE A 266 -11.14 14.96 -15.56
CA PHE A 266 -10.43 13.74 -15.32
C PHE A 266 -8.96 14.05 -15.01
N ILE A 267 -8.51 13.74 -13.80
CA ILE A 267 -7.16 14.01 -13.34
C ILE A 267 -6.47 12.68 -13.02
N PHE A 268 -5.27 12.50 -13.59
CA PHE A 268 -4.34 11.43 -13.25
C PHE A 268 -3.08 12.04 -12.66
N MET A 269 -2.67 11.56 -11.48
CA MET A 269 -1.43 11.95 -10.82
C MET A 269 -0.93 10.84 -9.88
N THR A 270 0.28 11.04 -9.34
CA THR A 270 0.86 10.10 -8.37
C THR A 270 1.20 10.81 -7.06
N ASP A 271 1.31 10.05 -5.95
CA ASP A 271 1.42 10.67 -4.63
C ASP A 271 2.85 10.94 -4.16
N ASN A 272 3.86 10.34 -4.78
CA ASN A 272 5.28 10.63 -4.59
C ASN A 272 6.13 9.99 -5.68
N GLY A 273 7.44 10.20 -5.62
CA GLY A 273 8.38 9.56 -6.56
C GLY A 273 8.41 8.04 -6.46
N THR A 274 9.01 7.41 -7.45
CA THR A 274 9.10 5.94 -7.58
C THR A 274 9.77 5.26 -6.38
N VAL A 275 9.37 4.02 -6.11
CA VAL A 275 10.04 3.16 -5.11
C VAL A 275 11.04 2.18 -5.75
N LEU A 276 10.79 1.73 -6.98
CA LEU A 276 11.62 0.74 -7.67
C LEU A 276 11.99 1.11 -9.12
N GLY A 277 11.23 1.97 -9.77
CA GLY A 277 11.41 2.33 -11.18
C GLY A 277 12.74 3.03 -11.46
N ASP A 278 13.31 3.71 -10.44
CA ASP A 278 14.63 4.34 -10.50
C ASP A 278 15.75 3.38 -10.93
N ARG A 279 15.58 2.08 -10.73
CA ARG A 279 16.52 1.05 -11.15
C ARG A 279 16.57 0.84 -12.66
N ILE A 280 15.55 1.28 -13.36
CA ILE A 280 15.38 1.16 -14.81
C ILE A 280 15.47 2.54 -15.46
N TYR A 281 14.63 3.49 -14.99
CA TYR A 281 14.54 4.82 -15.57
C TYR A 281 13.91 5.79 -14.58
N ASN A 282 14.48 6.96 -14.40
CA ASN A 282 13.97 8.02 -13.52
C ASN A 282 13.87 9.38 -14.22
N ALA A 283 13.66 9.38 -15.54
CA ALA A 283 13.59 10.60 -16.36
C ALA A 283 14.77 11.57 -16.17
N GLY A 284 15.96 11.04 -15.89
CA GLY A 284 17.17 11.83 -15.63
C GLY A 284 17.23 12.49 -14.25
N MET A 285 16.19 12.40 -13.42
CA MET A 285 16.10 13.05 -12.12
C MET A 285 16.90 12.31 -11.04
N ARG A 286 17.42 13.08 -10.08
CA ARG A 286 18.06 12.56 -8.86
C ARG A 286 16.99 12.26 -7.80
N GLY A 287 17.21 11.20 -7.02
CA GLY A 287 16.34 10.82 -5.92
C GLY A 287 15.16 9.96 -6.32
N LYS A 288 14.34 9.61 -5.35
CA LYS A 288 13.13 8.80 -5.45
C LYS A 288 12.28 9.00 -4.20
N LYS A 289 11.19 8.27 -3.99
CA LYS A 289 10.38 8.32 -2.76
C LYS A 289 11.24 8.60 -1.52
N THR A 290 10.82 9.49 -0.67
CA THR A 290 11.51 9.97 0.54
C THR A 290 12.68 10.94 0.32
N SER A 291 13.01 11.27 -0.92
CA SER A 291 14.12 12.15 -1.26
C SER A 291 13.66 13.60 -1.40
N GLU A 292 14.52 14.53 -0.98
CA GLU A 292 14.36 15.97 -1.15
C GLU A 292 14.75 16.49 -2.54
N TYR A 293 15.23 15.61 -3.44
CA TYR A 293 15.54 15.92 -4.84
C TYR A 293 14.33 15.63 -5.74
N ASP A 294 14.30 16.21 -6.94
CA ASP A 294 13.14 16.20 -7.84
C ASP A 294 12.54 14.81 -8.07
N GLY A 295 13.34 13.76 -8.18
CA GLY A 295 12.85 12.38 -8.31
C GLY A 295 12.02 11.86 -7.13
N GLY A 296 12.03 12.56 -5.99
CA GLY A 296 11.20 12.23 -4.83
C GLY A 296 9.81 12.86 -4.84
N HIS A 297 9.65 14.01 -5.51
CA HIS A 297 8.45 14.83 -5.38
C HIS A 297 7.94 15.45 -6.70
N ARG A 298 8.68 15.40 -7.81
CA ARG A 298 8.17 15.74 -9.13
C ARG A 298 7.45 14.53 -9.71
N VAL A 299 6.16 14.68 -10.04
CA VAL A 299 5.29 13.57 -10.44
C VAL A 299 4.52 13.89 -11.71
N PRO A 300 3.98 12.87 -12.42
CA PRO A 300 3.05 13.08 -13.52
C PRO A 300 1.79 13.79 -13.03
N PHE A 301 1.30 14.75 -13.84
CA PHE A 301 0.00 15.37 -13.62
C PHE A 301 -0.68 15.65 -14.96
N PHE A 302 -1.80 15.00 -15.20
CA PHE A 302 -2.62 15.13 -16.41
C PHE A 302 -4.01 15.59 -16.04
N LEU A 303 -4.51 16.65 -16.69
CA LEU A 303 -5.88 17.15 -16.53
C LEU A 303 -6.56 17.17 -17.89
N ARG A 304 -7.66 16.43 -18.03
CA ARG A 304 -8.51 16.42 -19.22
C ARG A 304 -9.92 16.85 -18.86
N TRP A 305 -10.45 17.80 -19.58
CA TRP A 305 -11.85 18.22 -19.53
C TRP A 305 -12.28 18.78 -20.89
N PRO A 306 -12.77 17.94 -21.82
CA PRO A 306 -13.10 18.38 -23.18
C PRO A 306 -14.15 19.49 -23.21
N GLY A 307 -15.26 19.37 -22.47
CA GLY A 307 -16.31 20.37 -22.37
C GLY A 307 -15.87 21.73 -21.82
N GLY A 308 -14.79 21.74 -21.01
CA GLY A 308 -14.15 22.97 -20.53
C GLY A 308 -13.06 23.53 -21.46
N GLY A 309 -12.80 22.87 -22.60
CA GLY A 309 -11.75 23.28 -23.54
C GLY A 309 -10.35 22.72 -23.22
N TYR A 310 -10.24 21.79 -22.25
CA TYR A 310 -8.97 21.17 -21.82
C TYR A 310 -8.88 19.69 -22.26
N GLY A 311 -9.31 19.39 -23.49
CA GLY A 311 -9.31 18.06 -24.10
C GLY A 311 -8.24 17.85 -25.16
N ARG A 312 -7.23 18.74 -25.25
CA ARG A 312 -6.14 18.65 -26.24
C ARG A 312 -4.78 18.70 -25.55
N GLY A 313 -3.86 17.86 -25.99
CA GLY A 313 -2.51 17.78 -25.46
C GLY A 313 -1.77 19.12 -25.45
N ARG A 314 -1.41 19.61 -24.26
CA ARG A 314 -0.64 20.84 -24.07
C ARG A 314 0.19 20.75 -22.81
N ASP A 315 1.44 21.20 -22.86
CA ASP A 315 2.32 21.29 -21.71
C ASP A 315 2.27 22.67 -21.04
N ILE A 316 2.32 22.68 -19.73
CA ILE A 316 2.50 23.85 -18.87
C ILE A 316 3.67 23.55 -17.95
N ASP A 317 4.75 24.33 -18.06
CA ASP A 317 6.00 24.14 -17.31
C ASP A 317 6.12 25.01 -16.05
N ALA A 318 5.06 25.72 -15.67
CA ALA A 318 5.02 26.50 -14.45
C ALA A 318 5.15 25.59 -13.22
N LEU A 319 5.90 26.08 -12.20
CA LEU A 319 6.02 25.41 -10.91
C LEU A 319 4.66 25.31 -10.21
N THR A 320 4.16 24.10 -10.03
CA THR A 320 2.85 23.81 -9.44
C THR A 320 2.98 22.75 -8.36
N HIS A 321 1.97 22.65 -7.46
CA HIS A 321 2.04 21.80 -6.28
C HIS A 321 0.69 21.16 -5.93
N SER A 322 0.70 20.05 -5.19
CA SER A 322 -0.50 19.33 -4.73
C SER A 322 -1.53 20.22 -4.02
N THR A 323 -1.09 21.25 -3.30
CA THR A 323 -1.96 22.22 -2.61
C THR A 323 -2.83 23.04 -3.57
N ASP A 324 -2.45 23.14 -4.85
CA ASP A 324 -3.17 23.94 -5.85
C ASP A 324 -4.47 23.29 -6.32
N LEU A 325 -4.58 21.97 -6.15
CA LEU A 325 -5.69 21.24 -6.76
C LEU A 325 -7.04 21.62 -6.16
N LEU A 326 -7.15 21.77 -4.83
CA LEU A 326 -8.41 22.17 -4.22
C LEU A 326 -8.88 23.56 -4.65
N PRO A 327 -8.09 24.66 -4.58
CA PRO A 327 -8.51 25.96 -5.08
C PRO A 327 -8.78 25.97 -6.60
N THR A 328 -8.04 25.17 -7.37
CA THR A 328 -8.31 25.00 -8.82
C THR A 328 -9.68 24.38 -9.09
N LEU A 329 -10.03 23.33 -8.39
CA LEU A 329 -11.31 22.66 -8.57
C LEU A 329 -12.49 23.50 -8.05
N ILE A 330 -12.31 24.25 -6.95
CA ILE A 330 -13.30 25.24 -6.50
C ILE A 330 -13.60 26.24 -7.63
N ASP A 331 -12.56 26.75 -8.29
CA ASP A 331 -12.68 27.74 -9.38
C ASP A 331 -13.24 27.13 -10.67
N LEU A 332 -12.73 25.97 -11.13
CA LEU A 332 -13.19 25.31 -12.34
C LEU A 332 -14.64 24.81 -12.25
N CYS A 333 -15.04 24.31 -11.10
CA CYS A 333 -16.41 23.80 -10.85
C CYS A 333 -17.36 24.89 -10.38
N GLY A 334 -16.91 26.13 -10.16
CA GLY A 334 -17.74 27.24 -9.68
C GLY A 334 -18.38 26.99 -8.32
N LEU A 335 -17.64 26.36 -7.37
CA LEU A 335 -18.18 26.01 -6.06
C LEU A 335 -18.43 27.27 -5.21
N GLY A 336 -19.70 27.73 -5.15
CA GLY A 336 -20.06 28.98 -4.51
C GLY A 336 -20.16 28.93 -2.97
N ASN A 337 -20.41 27.74 -2.40
CA ASN A 337 -20.54 27.55 -0.96
C ASN A 337 -19.18 27.30 -0.27
N VAL A 338 -18.26 28.26 -0.40
CA VAL A 338 -16.98 28.26 0.29
C VAL A 338 -17.09 29.11 1.58
N PRO A 339 -16.81 28.57 2.78
CA PRO A 339 -16.91 29.33 4.02
C PRO A 339 -16.05 30.62 3.99
N LYS A 340 -16.58 31.71 4.51
CA LYS A 340 -15.83 32.97 4.63
C LYS A 340 -14.58 32.77 5.47
N GLY A 341 -13.45 33.31 5.05
CA GLY A 341 -12.16 33.20 5.74
C GLY A 341 -11.41 31.89 5.41
N THR A 342 -11.93 31.03 4.53
CA THR A 342 -11.15 29.91 4.00
C THR A 342 -9.91 30.42 3.28
N SER A 343 -8.76 29.90 3.64
CA SER A 343 -7.48 30.20 2.97
C SER A 343 -6.76 28.90 2.63
N PHE A 344 -6.06 28.91 1.51
CA PHE A 344 -5.24 27.80 1.04
C PHE A 344 -3.78 28.25 0.92
N ASP A 345 -2.84 27.31 1.00
CA ASP A 345 -1.44 27.56 0.65
C ASP A 345 -1.23 27.45 -0.87
N GLY A 346 -2.13 26.74 -1.53
CA GLY A 346 -2.16 26.62 -2.98
C GLY A 346 -2.91 27.74 -3.69
N TYR A 347 -2.73 27.80 -5.00
CA TYR A 347 -3.35 28.78 -5.90
C TYR A 347 -4.20 28.07 -6.95
N SER A 348 -5.25 28.74 -7.46
CA SER A 348 -5.97 28.24 -8.63
C SER A 348 -5.05 28.22 -9.85
N LEU A 349 -4.98 27.06 -10.51
CA LEU A 349 -4.25 26.89 -11.77
C LEU A 349 -5.05 27.33 -13.01
N ARG A 350 -6.29 27.81 -12.83
CA ARG A 350 -7.13 28.28 -13.92
C ARG A 350 -6.45 29.36 -14.79
N PRO A 351 -5.75 30.37 -14.23
CA PRO A 351 -5.04 31.35 -15.07
C PRO A 351 -3.99 30.71 -15.99
N LEU A 352 -3.25 29.69 -15.52
CA LEU A 352 -2.30 28.92 -16.35
C LEU A 352 -3.02 28.10 -17.43
N LEU A 353 -4.15 27.49 -17.08
CA LEU A 353 -5.02 26.76 -18.02
C LEU A 353 -5.59 27.68 -19.08
N GLU A 354 -5.86 28.96 -18.77
CA GLU A 354 -6.31 30.01 -19.70
C GLU A 354 -5.17 30.68 -20.48
N GLY A 355 -3.91 30.25 -20.28
CA GLY A 355 -2.74 30.74 -21.06
C GLY A 355 -1.97 31.88 -20.41
N LYS A 356 -2.28 32.29 -19.18
CA LYS A 356 -1.51 33.32 -18.42
C LYS A 356 -0.28 32.67 -17.81
N GLN A 357 0.77 32.48 -18.60
CA GLN A 357 1.96 31.70 -18.27
C GLN A 357 2.74 32.22 -17.03
N ASP A 358 2.69 33.54 -16.80
CA ASP A 358 3.40 34.23 -15.72
C ASP A 358 2.63 34.32 -14.39
N ALA A 359 1.43 33.76 -14.34
CA ALA A 359 0.53 33.88 -13.18
C ALA A 359 1.14 33.42 -11.85
N LEU A 360 2.12 32.52 -11.88
CA LEU A 360 2.82 31.96 -10.69
C LEU A 360 4.34 32.17 -10.72
N ASP A 361 4.85 33.10 -11.51
CA ASP A 361 6.30 33.26 -11.77
C ASP A 361 7.17 33.47 -10.55
N ASP A 362 6.69 34.15 -9.51
CA ASP A 362 7.48 34.38 -8.27
C ASP A 362 7.14 33.38 -7.16
N ARG A 363 6.37 32.33 -7.47
CA ARG A 363 5.99 31.32 -6.51
C ARG A 363 7.20 30.56 -5.97
N LYS A 364 7.20 30.32 -4.64
CA LYS A 364 8.14 29.46 -3.96
C LYS A 364 7.39 28.37 -3.23
N VAL A 365 7.90 27.13 -3.29
CA VAL A 365 7.30 25.95 -2.65
C VAL A 365 8.32 25.32 -1.71
N VAL A 366 7.91 24.95 -0.51
CA VAL A 366 8.73 24.20 0.43
C VAL A 366 8.32 22.73 0.41
N ILE A 367 9.25 21.86 0.05
CA ILE A 367 9.08 20.41 0.09
C ILE A 367 9.75 19.91 1.36
N GLN A 368 8.95 19.52 2.34
CA GLN A 368 9.47 18.94 3.58
C GLN A 368 8.41 18.00 4.20
N TYR A 369 8.88 16.89 4.75
CA TYR A 369 8.03 15.91 5.43
C TYR A 369 8.82 15.31 6.61
N ARG A 370 8.22 14.65 7.54
CA ARG A 370 8.72 13.81 8.63
C ARG A 370 7.95 14.07 9.92
N ALA A 371 7.95 13.08 10.82
CA ALA A 371 7.33 13.22 12.14
C ALA A 371 8.06 14.25 13.02
N ALA A 372 9.40 14.21 13.03
CA ALA A 372 10.23 15.19 13.72
C ALA A 372 10.71 16.25 12.73
N PHE A 373 10.36 17.50 12.99
CA PHE A 373 10.88 18.64 12.23
C PHE A 373 12.41 18.76 12.42
N ARG A 374 13.11 18.88 11.31
CA ARG A 374 14.55 19.19 11.29
C ARG A 374 14.78 20.33 10.31
N PRO A 375 15.29 21.49 10.78
CA PRO A 375 15.57 22.62 9.90
C PRO A 375 16.42 22.19 8.69
N TRP A 376 16.08 22.71 7.53
CA TRP A 376 16.77 22.49 6.26
C TRP A 376 16.82 21.03 5.76
N ARG A 377 16.09 20.11 6.34
CA ARG A 377 15.95 18.76 5.79
C ARG A 377 14.75 18.71 4.86
N GLY A 378 14.90 19.38 3.71
CA GLY A 378 13.88 19.59 2.71
C GLY A 378 14.43 20.36 1.53
N ALA A 379 13.55 20.80 0.65
CA ALA A 379 13.92 21.64 -0.49
C ALA A 379 13.04 22.89 -0.57
N VAL A 380 13.58 23.96 -1.11
CA VAL A 380 12.82 25.13 -1.58
C VAL A 380 12.90 25.14 -3.10
N LEU A 381 11.76 25.26 -3.76
CA LEU A 381 11.63 25.34 -5.21
C LEU A 381 11.24 26.76 -5.60
N TRP A 382 11.90 27.34 -6.59
CA TRP A 382 11.60 28.64 -7.16
C TRP A 382 11.99 28.69 -8.62
N LYS A 383 11.02 28.82 -9.50
CA LYS A 383 11.29 28.75 -10.95
C LYS A 383 12.09 27.49 -11.28
N LYS A 384 13.21 27.60 -11.96
CA LYS A 384 14.16 26.54 -12.27
C LYS A 384 15.10 26.16 -11.11
N TRP A 385 15.08 26.89 -9.99
CA TRP A 385 16.00 26.70 -8.87
C TRP A 385 15.47 25.71 -7.84
N ARG A 386 16.34 24.84 -7.35
CA ARG A 386 16.09 23.91 -6.24
C ARG A 386 17.18 24.11 -5.18
N LEU A 387 16.82 24.68 -4.04
CA LEU A 387 17.71 24.78 -2.86
C LEU A 387 17.43 23.58 -1.96
N VAL A 388 18.33 22.59 -1.98
CA VAL A 388 18.19 21.33 -1.24
C VAL A 388 19.04 21.38 0.03
N ASN A 389 18.48 20.93 1.14
CA ASN A 389 19.12 20.86 2.46
C ASN A 389 19.77 22.19 2.93
N GLY A 390 19.36 23.31 2.33
CA GLY A 390 19.87 24.65 2.63
C GLY A 390 21.34 24.92 2.23
N SER A 391 21.99 23.97 1.55
CA SER A 391 23.41 24.02 1.19
C SER A 391 23.75 23.63 -0.25
N GLU A 392 22.75 23.19 -1.00
CA GLU A 392 22.92 22.75 -2.39
C GLU A 392 21.92 23.50 -3.27
N LEU A 393 22.38 24.23 -4.27
CA LEU A 393 21.54 24.92 -5.25
C LEU A 393 21.71 24.29 -6.64
N TYR A 394 20.60 23.98 -7.30
CA TYR A 394 20.57 23.37 -8.62
C TYR A 394 19.70 24.15 -9.59
N ASP A 395 20.11 24.24 -10.86
CA ASP A 395 19.32 24.71 -11.99
C ASP A 395 18.76 23.49 -12.75
N VAL A 396 17.53 23.09 -12.45
CA VAL A 396 16.95 21.86 -13.04
C VAL A 396 16.59 21.98 -14.52
N ALA A 397 16.57 23.18 -15.09
CA ALA A 397 16.38 23.37 -16.52
C ALA A 397 17.62 22.91 -17.31
N SER A 398 18.81 23.13 -16.79
CA SER A 398 20.08 22.72 -17.43
C SER A 398 20.65 21.44 -16.82
N ASP A 399 20.34 21.15 -15.54
CA ASP A 399 20.81 19.97 -14.78
C ASP A 399 19.64 19.26 -14.07
N PRO A 400 18.77 18.56 -14.79
CA PRO A 400 17.67 17.81 -14.18
C PRO A 400 18.16 16.69 -13.23
N GLY A 401 19.42 16.26 -13.39
CA GLY A 401 20.07 15.28 -12.51
C GLY A 401 20.61 15.84 -11.20
N GLN A 402 20.54 17.16 -10.99
CA GLN A 402 20.99 17.84 -9.77
C GLN A 402 22.43 17.38 -9.37
N LYS A 403 23.37 17.49 -10.32
CA LYS A 403 24.76 17.04 -10.18
C LYS A 403 25.71 18.18 -9.86
N GLU A 404 25.47 19.38 -10.43
CA GLU A 404 26.33 20.54 -10.26
C GLU A 404 25.76 21.49 -9.20
N ASN A 405 26.39 21.54 -8.02
CA ASN A 405 25.99 22.46 -6.96
C ASN A 405 26.43 23.90 -7.28
N LEU A 406 25.47 24.78 -7.54
CA LEU A 406 25.67 26.18 -7.91
C LEU A 406 25.58 27.13 -6.69
N TYR A 407 25.52 26.63 -5.46
CA TYR A 407 25.28 27.39 -4.24
C TYR A 407 26.22 28.60 -4.08
N GLU A 408 27.51 28.41 -4.36
CA GLU A 408 28.50 29.48 -4.23
C GLU A 408 28.42 30.51 -5.37
N ARG A 409 27.96 30.10 -6.57
CA ARG A 409 27.89 30.97 -7.76
C ARG A 409 26.67 31.87 -7.78
N HIS A 410 25.59 31.51 -7.08
CA HIS A 410 24.30 32.22 -7.07
C HIS A 410 23.82 32.53 -5.65
N ARG A 411 24.67 33.21 -4.87
CA ARG A 411 24.40 33.59 -3.49
C ARG A 411 23.18 34.50 -3.33
N ASP A 412 22.87 35.31 -4.32
CA ASP A 412 21.67 36.14 -4.40
C ASP A 412 20.39 35.28 -4.43
N VAL A 413 20.33 34.27 -5.30
CA VAL A 413 19.24 33.30 -5.40
C VAL A 413 19.10 32.54 -4.08
N VAL A 414 20.22 32.04 -3.55
CA VAL A 414 20.24 31.33 -2.26
C VAL A 414 19.66 32.20 -1.14
N SER A 415 20.03 33.48 -1.06
CA SER A 415 19.54 34.40 -0.01
C SER A 415 18.02 34.55 -0.08
N ILE A 416 17.44 34.72 -1.26
CA ILE A 416 15.98 34.82 -1.46
C ILE A 416 15.26 33.53 -1.02
N MET A 417 15.78 32.37 -1.44
CA MET A 417 15.16 31.06 -1.11
C MET A 417 15.29 30.72 0.38
N ARG A 418 16.42 31.10 1.01
CA ARG A 418 16.60 30.92 2.46
C ARG A 418 15.64 31.80 3.25
N ALA A 419 15.51 33.09 2.89
CA ALA A 419 14.57 34.00 3.55
C ALA A 419 13.13 33.47 3.48
N HIS A 420 12.71 32.91 2.34
CA HIS A 420 11.40 32.28 2.19
C HIS A 420 11.24 31.06 3.14
N TYR A 421 12.25 30.18 3.20
CA TYR A 421 12.20 29.02 4.09
C TYR A 421 12.14 29.43 5.57
N GLU A 422 12.93 30.41 5.98
CA GLU A 422 12.98 30.90 7.37
C GLU A 422 11.64 31.52 7.78
N GLN A 423 11.01 32.28 6.88
CA GLN A 423 9.65 32.78 7.10
C GLN A 423 8.62 31.66 7.20
N TRP A 424 8.66 30.66 6.30
CA TRP A 424 7.80 29.48 6.36
C TRP A 424 7.97 28.72 7.68
N VAL A 425 9.20 28.52 8.16
CA VAL A 425 9.48 27.88 9.47
C VAL A 425 8.84 28.68 10.60
N LYS A 426 8.99 30.00 10.61
CA LYS A 426 8.41 30.87 11.62
C LYS A 426 6.87 30.75 11.66
N GLU A 427 6.23 30.67 10.53
CA GLU A 427 4.77 30.55 10.41
C GLU A 427 4.25 29.16 10.79
N THR A 428 5.00 28.11 10.47
CA THR A 428 4.57 26.72 10.69
C THR A 428 4.92 26.18 12.08
N THR A 429 5.98 26.69 12.71
CA THR A 429 6.44 26.21 14.04
C THR A 429 5.35 26.17 15.11
N PRO A 430 4.47 27.17 15.28
CA PRO A 430 3.39 27.12 16.29
C PRO A 430 2.39 25.99 16.05
N LEU A 431 2.30 25.53 14.81
CA LEU A 431 1.37 24.50 14.38
C LEU A 431 1.96 23.09 14.48
N MET A 432 3.29 22.95 14.34
CA MET A 432 3.97 21.64 14.34
C MET A 432 3.79 20.84 15.63
N ASN A 433 3.63 21.52 16.76
CA ASN A 433 3.52 20.90 18.09
C ASN A 433 2.07 20.63 18.51
N GLN A 434 1.08 20.94 17.66
CA GLN A 434 -0.31 20.64 17.99
C GLN A 434 -0.58 19.16 17.87
N THR A 435 -1.25 18.61 18.89
CA THR A 435 -1.64 17.20 18.95
C THR A 435 -3.01 17.02 18.30
N ASN A 436 -3.13 16.05 17.40
CA ASN A 436 -4.39 15.60 16.86
C ASN A 436 -4.95 14.46 17.72
N PHE A 437 -6.20 14.57 18.14
CA PHE A 437 -6.84 13.63 19.06
C PHE A 437 -7.83 12.73 18.30
N VAL A 438 -7.81 11.43 18.58
CA VAL A 438 -8.83 10.48 18.19
C VAL A 438 -9.99 10.58 19.20
N SER A 439 -11.22 10.64 18.73
CA SER A 439 -12.40 10.69 19.61
C SER A 439 -12.78 9.29 20.09
N VAL A 440 -13.02 9.16 21.40
CA VAL A 440 -13.55 7.93 22.01
C VAL A 440 -14.92 8.18 22.66
N GLY A 441 -15.75 7.13 22.75
CA GLY A 441 -17.11 7.24 23.26
C GLY A 441 -18.04 8.02 22.34
N THR A 442 -17.71 8.14 21.08
CA THR A 442 -18.56 8.79 20.07
C THR A 442 -19.74 7.91 19.64
N LEU A 443 -20.81 8.50 19.08
CA LEU A 443 -21.90 7.76 18.44
C LEU A 443 -21.55 7.26 17.04
N HIS A 444 -20.51 7.82 16.43
CA HIS A 444 -20.07 7.47 15.08
C HIS A 444 -19.21 6.20 15.03
N GLU A 445 -18.62 5.80 16.19
CA GLU A 445 -17.75 4.65 16.31
C GLU A 445 -17.91 4.03 17.70
N ALA A 446 -18.73 2.99 17.81
CA ALA A 446 -19.07 2.38 19.12
C ALA A 446 -17.89 1.69 19.80
N THR A 447 -16.96 1.18 19.00
CA THR A 447 -15.68 0.62 19.44
C THR A 447 -14.58 1.32 18.67
N THR A 448 -13.73 2.09 19.35
CA THR A 448 -12.57 2.72 18.74
C THR A 448 -11.43 1.72 18.69
N TRP A 449 -11.07 1.25 17.48
CA TRP A 449 -9.93 0.37 17.28
C TRP A 449 -8.68 1.20 16.95
N LEU A 450 -7.83 1.33 17.93
CA LEU A 450 -6.54 2.01 17.83
C LEU A 450 -5.49 1.03 17.34
N SER A 451 -4.69 1.43 16.37
CA SER A 451 -3.51 0.70 15.91
C SER A 451 -2.25 1.52 16.08
N SER A 452 -1.11 0.84 16.16
CA SER A 452 0.21 1.51 16.24
C SER A 452 0.53 2.39 15.01
N CYS A 453 -0.16 2.20 13.89
CA CYS A 453 -0.01 3.04 12.72
C CYS A 453 -0.32 4.53 12.99
N ASN A 454 -1.20 4.79 13.97
CA ASN A 454 -1.64 6.16 14.31
C ASN A 454 -1.17 6.63 15.70
N TRP A 455 -0.32 5.87 16.41
CA TRP A 455 0.19 6.31 17.71
C TRP A 455 1.32 7.35 17.61
N THR A 456 1.54 8.11 18.66
CA THR A 456 2.70 8.98 18.85
C THR A 456 3.83 8.19 19.54
N GLY A 457 5.06 8.33 19.05
CA GLY A 457 6.23 7.65 19.61
C GLY A 457 7.04 6.95 18.53
N SER A 458 7.45 5.71 18.79
CA SER A 458 8.28 4.96 17.83
C SER A 458 7.52 4.61 16.56
N TYR A 459 8.22 4.64 15.42
CA TYR A 459 7.68 4.19 14.14
C TYR A 459 7.26 2.71 14.18
N ALA A 460 6.00 2.43 13.98
CA ALA A 460 5.42 1.09 14.13
C ALA A 460 4.18 0.88 13.25
N ASP A 461 4.37 0.72 11.96
CA ASP A 461 3.28 0.57 11.00
C ASP A 461 3.28 -0.77 10.23
N ASN A 462 4.29 -1.61 10.43
CA ASN A 462 4.45 -2.88 9.70
C ASN A 462 4.98 -4.03 10.59
N TRP A 463 4.90 -5.24 10.07
CA TRP A 463 5.31 -6.46 10.78
C TRP A 463 6.78 -6.47 11.21
N GLY A 464 7.66 -5.83 10.45
CA GLY A 464 9.07 -5.68 10.82
C GLY A 464 9.26 -4.84 12.09
N ASN A 465 8.37 -3.87 12.33
CA ASN A 465 8.38 -3.08 13.57
C ASN A 465 7.86 -3.93 14.76
N LEU A 466 6.78 -4.68 14.58
CA LEU A 466 6.23 -5.56 15.61
C LEU A 466 7.27 -6.61 16.06
N ALA A 467 8.13 -7.06 15.16
CA ALA A 467 9.20 -8.01 15.48
C ALA A 467 10.31 -7.43 16.39
N LYS A 468 10.47 -6.10 16.40
CA LYS A 468 11.42 -5.43 17.30
C LYS A 468 10.88 -5.41 18.72
N GLN A 469 11.76 -5.58 19.71
CA GLN A 469 11.41 -5.44 21.13
C GLN A 469 11.40 -3.96 21.55
N ASN A 470 10.67 -3.66 22.61
CA ASN A 470 10.70 -2.38 23.30
C ASN A 470 10.39 -1.18 22.38
N ILE A 471 9.31 -1.26 21.61
CA ILE A 471 8.80 -0.14 20.80
C ILE A 471 7.68 0.54 21.58
N PRO A 472 7.91 1.75 22.14
CA PRO A 472 6.93 2.50 22.89
C PRO A 472 6.11 3.40 21.95
N GLY A 473 4.84 3.58 22.29
CA GLY A 473 3.94 4.55 21.67
C GLY A 473 2.69 4.74 22.53
N HIS A 474 1.97 5.85 22.32
CA HIS A 474 0.72 6.18 22.98
C HIS A 474 -0.25 6.81 22.00
N TRP A 475 -1.53 6.77 22.30
CA TRP A 475 -2.58 7.47 21.56
C TRP A 475 -3.07 8.68 22.35
N SER A 476 -3.23 9.80 21.66
CA SER A 476 -3.87 11.00 22.20
C SER A 476 -5.35 10.94 21.93
N LEU A 477 -6.17 10.85 22.98
CA LEU A 477 -7.61 10.63 22.90
C LEU A 477 -8.38 11.81 23.43
N GLN A 478 -9.55 12.09 22.83
CA GLN A 478 -10.53 13.05 23.32
C GLN A 478 -11.85 12.33 23.61
N VAL A 479 -12.37 12.48 24.83
CA VAL A 479 -13.57 11.79 25.29
C VAL A 479 -14.81 12.60 24.92
N GLU A 480 -15.69 12.04 24.11
CA GLU A 480 -16.96 12.72 23.74
C GLU A 480 -18.09 12.47 24.75
N ARG A 481 -18.15 11.30 25.35
CA ARG A 481 -19.13 10.95 26.37
C ARG A 481 -18.43 10.38 27.60
N GLY A 482 -18.64 10.97 28.78
CA GLY A 482 -18.10 10.45 30.03
C GLY A 482 -18.74 9.13 30.45
N GLY A 483 -18.10 8.39 31.36
CA GLY A 483 -18.56 7.12 31.94
C GLY A 483 -17.45 6.07 31.96
N ASP A 484 -17.86 4.80 32.16
CA ASP A 484 -16.95 3.68 32.24
C ASP A 484 -16.63 3.13 30.86
N TYR A 485 -15.37 2.73 30.71
CA TYR A 485 -14.82 2.19 29.47
C TYR A 485 -14.09 0.89 29.73
N ARG A 486 -14.17 0.01 28.73
CA ARG A 486 -13.31 -1.18 28.62
C ARG A 486 -12.20 -0.92 27.64
N VAL A 487 -10.95 -1.16 28.06
CA VAL A 487 -9.76 -1.07 27.24
C VAL A 487 -9.16 -2.45 27.08
N SER A 488 -9.16 -3.01 25.88
CA SER A 488 -8.58 -4.32 25.58
C SER A 488 -7.31 -4.16 24.74
N MET A 489 -6.17 -4.56 25.28
CA MET A 489 -4.84 -4.39 24.72
C MET A 489 -4.30 -5.68 24.12
N TYR A 490 -3.82 -5.62 22.88
CA TYR A 490 -3.26 -6.75 22.14
C TYR A 490 -1.83 -6.45 21.66
N MET A 491 -0.98 -7.45 21.68
CA MET A 491 0.34 -7.38 21.03
C MET A 491 0.24 -7.75 19.55
N PHE A 492 -0.52 -8.81 19.26
CA PHE A 492 -0.75 -9.34 17.92
C PHE A 492 -2.11 -8.88 17.39
N HIS A 493 -2.29 -8.97 16.06
CA HIS A 493 -3.61 -8.69 15.48
C HIS A 493 -4.68 -9.56 16.15
N PRO A 494 -5.81 -8.97 16.58
CA PRO A 494 -6.82 -9.71 17.35
C PRO A 494 -7.32 -11.00 16.69
N GLU A 495 -7.45 -11.00 15.37
CA GLU A 495 -7.92 -12.16 14.59
C GLU A 495 -6.90 -13.29 14.49
N ALA A 496 -5.61 -13.01 14.68
CA ALA A 496 -4.60 -14.04 14.70
C ALA A 496 -4.76 -15.00 15.91
N ASN A 497 -5.50 -14.56 16.94
CA ASN A 497 -5.81 -15.32 18.15
C ASN A 497 -4.59 -15.99 18.80
N VAL A 498 -3.46 -15.31 18.81
CA VAL A 498 -2.18 -15.81 19.33
C VAL A 498 -2.00 -15.34 20.77
N PRO A 499 -1.62 -16.21 21.72
CA PRO A 499 -1.29 -15.80 23.08
C PRO A 499 -0.20 -14.73 23.13
N LEU A 500 -0.24 -13.84 24.13
CA LEU A 500 0.77 -12.78 24.34
C LEU A 500 2.19 -13.32 24.46
N ARG A 501 2.35 -14.56 24.92
CA ARG A 501 3.62 -15.32 24.96
C ARG A 501 3.89 -16.13 23.69
N GLY A 502 2.99 -16.08 22.71
CA GLY A 502 3.07 -16.88 21.50
C GLY A 502 4.08 -16.35 20.48
N ARG A 503 4.15 -17.04 19.35
CA ARG A 503 4.96 -16.67 18.19
C ARG A 503 4.02 -16.41 17.00
N LEU A 504 4.30 -15.38 16.22
CA LEU A 504 3.52 -15.07 15.03
C LEU A 504 4.41 -14.55 13.90
N ARG A 505 4.42 -15.20 12.75
CA ARG A 505 5.27 -14.87 11.61
C ARG A 505 6.76 -14.74 12.06
N ASN A 506 7.39 -13.60 11.80
CA ASN A 506 8.76 -13.27 12.20
C ASN A 506 8.89 -12.68 13.62
N VAL A 507 7.79 -12.66 14.39
CA VAL A 507 7.78 -12.17 15.77
C VAL A 507 8.01 -13.36 16.73
N ASN A 508 9.15 -13.36 17.40
CA ASN A 508 9.50 -14.40 18.36
C ASN A 508 8.65 -14.30 19.64
N SER A 509 8.47 -15.44 20.31
CA SER A 509 7.89 -15.51 21.65
C SER A 509 8.62 -14.58 22.62
N ARG A 510 7.86 -13.94 23.51
CA ARG A 510 8.36 -13.04 24.55
C ARG A 510 7.85 -13.53 25.91
N PRO A 511 8.69 -13.55 26.97
CA PRO A 511 8.29 -14.03 28.29
C PRO A 511 7.48 -12.95 29.04
N VAL A 512 6.34 -12.57 28.47
CA VAL A 512 5.43 -11.59 29.07
C VAL A 512 4.82 -12.16 30.34
N THR A 513 4.91 -11.44 31.45
CA THR A 513 4.33 -11.83 32.73
C THR A 513 3.27 -10.84 33.22
N GLN A 514 3.36 -9.60 32.79
CA GLN A 514 2.45 -8.52 33.19
C GLN A 514 2.08 -7.64 32.00
N ALA A 515 0.90 -7.03 32.09
CA ALA A 515 0.47 -5.94 31.22
C ALA A 515 0.25 -4.67 32.02
N ARG A 516 0.63 -3.52 31.47
CA ARG A 516 0.50 -2.22 32.09
C ARG A 516 -0.24 -1.27 31.16
N LEU A 517 -1.35 -0.72 31.67
CA LEU A 517 -2.06 0.39 31.05
C LEU A 517 -1.62 1.69 31.74
N LEU A 518 -1.25 2.70 30.96
CA LEU A 518 -0.96 4.04 31.45
C LEU A 518 -1.98 5.04 30.88
N LEU A 519 -2.53 5.85 31.76
CA LEU A 519 -3.38 7.00 31.42
C LEU A 519 -2.72 8.26 32.00
N ASP A 520 -2.29 9.18 31.14
CA ASP A 520 -1.57 10.41 31.52
C ASP A 520 -0.36 10.11 32.45
N GLY A 521 0.26 8.94 32.27
CA GLY A 521 1.39 8.46 33.08
C GLY A 521 1.02 7.64 34.33
N GLU A 522 -0.24 7.67 34.78
CA GLU A 522 -0.72 6.82 35.88
C GLU A 522 -0.88 5.37 35.41
N ALA A 523 -0.23 4.47 36.12
CA ALA A 523 -0.11 3.06 35.73
C ALA A 523 -1.06 2.13 36.47
N THR A 524 -1.78 1.29 35.76
CA THR A 524 -2.48 0.12 36.28
C THR A 524 -1.85 -1.14 35.69
N THR A 525 -1.46 -2.10 36.53
CA THR A 525 -0.78 -3.33 36.12
C THR A 525 -1.62 -4.57 36.48
N ALA A 526 -1.59 -5.58 35.61
CA ALA A 526 -2.25 -6.87 35.83
C ALA A 526 -1.34 -8.02 35.36
N GLU A 527 -1.45 -9.16 36.04
CA GLU A 527 -0.74 -10.40 35.67
C GLU A 527 -1.30 -10.98 34.37
N VAL A 528 -0.43 -11.59 33.56
CA VAL A 528 -0.76 -12.21 32.27
C VAL A 528 -0.67 -13.72 32.39
N ASP A 529 -1.81 -14.43 32.19
CA ASP A 529 -1.81 -15.89 32.06
C ASP A 529 -1.10 -16.30 30.74
N PRO A 530 -0.36 -17.42 30.73
CA PRO A 530 0.29 -17.90 29.49
C PRO A 530 -0.65 -18.07 28.27
N LYS A 531 -1.94 -18.27 28.51
CA LYS A 531 -2.96 -18.45 27.45
C LYS A 531 -3.63 -17.15 26.99
N ASP A 532 -3.40 -16.04 27.71
CA ASP A 532 -4.01 -14.77 27.38
C ASP A 532 -3.58 -14.27 25.99
N THR A 533 -4.54 -13.97 25.14
CA THR A 533 -4.31 -13.36 23.83
C THR A 533 -4.32 -11.83 23.92
N HIS A 534 -4.89 -11.28 24.98
CA HIS A 534 -5.00 -9.84 25.27
C HIS A 534 -5.22 -9.61 26.77
N MET A 535 -5.08 -8.34 27.18
CA MET A 535 -5.40 -7.91 28.52
C MET A 535 -6.49 -6.84 28.50
N THR A 536 -7.38 -6.88 29.49
CA THR A 536 -8.52 -5.96 29.58
C THR A 536 -8.45 -5.17 30.88
N PHE A 537 -8.66 -3.85 30.78
CA PHE A 537 -8.75 -2.91 31.89
C PHE A 537 -10.07 -2.17 31.87
N GLU A 538 -10.58 -1.84 33.04
CA GLU A 538 -11.77 -1.01 33.20
C GLU A 538 -11.30 0.36 33.71
N ILE A 539 -11.75 1.43 33.08
CA ILE A 539 -11.38 2.82 33.40
C ILE A 539 -12.59 3.73 33.35
N SER A 540 -12.56 4.83 34.08
CA SER A 540 -13.59 5.87 34.03
C SER A 540 -13.02 7.13 33.42
N LEU A 541 -13.70 7.70 32.40
CA LEU A 541 -13.28 8.90 31.68
C LEU A 541 -14.37 9.96 31.73
N GLN A 542 -13.98 11.24 31.77
CA GLN A 542 -14.89 12.38 31.82
C GLN A 542 -15.14 12.97 30.43
N LYS A 543 -16.34 13.48 30.17
CA LYS A 543 -16.66 14.18 28.92
C LYS A 543 -15.75 15.37 28.73
N GLY A 544 -15.16 15.51 27.53
CA GLY A 544 -14.24 16.58 27.17
C GLY A 544 -12.78 16.35 27.62
N GLN A 545 -12.53 15.29 28.42
CA GLN A 545 -11.17 14.95 28.85
C GLN A 545 -10.30 14.63 27.61
N LYS A 546 -9.08 15.15 27.65
CA LYS A 546 -8.00 14.75 26.73
C LYS A 546 -7.03 13.89 27.53
N VAL A 547 -6.68 12.73 27.01
CA VAL A 547 -5.88 11.73 27.73
C VAL A 547 -4.88 11.05 26.80
N GLU A 548 -3.69 10.77 27.31
CA GLU A 548 -2.72 9.89 26.66
C GLU A 548 -2.90 8.46 27.17
N LEU A 549 -3.21 7.54 26.25
CA LEU A 549 -3.38 6.12 26.53
C LEU A 549 -2.19 5.34 25.96
N LYS A 550 -1.49 4.58 26.84
CA LYS A 550 -0.36 3.74 26.47
C LYS A 550 -0.53 2.35 27.04
N GLY A 551 -0.30 1.32 26.22
CA GLY A 551 -0.30 -0.09 26.65
C GLY A 551 1.08 -0.71 26.52
N GLU A 552 1.49 -1.47 27.53
CA GLU A 552 2.80 -2.14 27.58
C GLU A 552 2.67 -3.58 28.09
N PHE A 553 3.51 -4.47 27.57
CA PHE A 553 3.68 -5.85 28.05
C PHE A 553 5.07 -6.02 28.62
N LEU A 554 5.13 -6.54 29.86
CA LEU A 554 6.34 -6.54 30.69
C LEU A 554 6.83 -7.97 30.95
N GLY A 555 8.13 -8.11 31.14
CA GLY A 555 8.78 -9.31 31.67
C GLY A 555 8.78 -9.36 33.21
N VAL A 556 9.25 -10.47 33.78
CA VAL A 556 9.34 -10.69 35.22
C VAL A 556 10.20 -9.64 35.96
N ASP A 557 11.14 -9.02 35.25
CA ASP A 557 12.00 -7.95 35.75
C ASP A 557 11.37 -6.54 35.61
N GLY A 558 10.09 -6.45 35.19
CA GLY A 558 9.38 -5.21 34.95
C GLY A 558 9.80 -4.46 33.70
N LYS A 559 10.72 -5.00 32.89
CA LYS A 559 11.12 -4.35 31.62
C LYS A 559 10.05 -4.50 30.56
N VAL A 560 9.88 -3.45 29.77
CA VAL A 560 8.97 -3.45 28.62
C VAL A 560 9.53 -4.37 27.53
N LEU A 561 8.78 -5.41 27.20
CA LEU A 561 9.09 -6.34 26.11
C LEU A 561 8.38 -5.97 24.82
N SER A 562 7.22 -5.31 24.91
CA SER A 562 6.43 -4.87 23.75
C SER A 562 5.46 -3.76 24.14
N GLY A 563 5.10 -2.88 23.20
CA GLY A 563 3.89 -2.08 23.29
C GLY A 563 2.64 -2.88 22.95
N ALA A 564 1.47 -2.36 23.32
CA ALA A 564 0.18 -2.84 22.80
C ALA A 564 -0.01 -2.24 21.41
N PHE A 565 0.26 -3.01 20.35
CA PHE A 565 0.14 -2.52 18.96
C PHE A 565 -1.29 -2.29 18.52
N TYR A 566 -2.25 -2.92 19.22
CA TYR A 566 -3.68 -2.79 18.99
C TYR A 566 -4.40 -2.61 20.31
N THR A 567 -5.35 -1.67 20.35
CA THR A 567 -6.13 -1.41 21.55
C THR A 567 -7.57 -1.08 21.17
N PHE A 568 -8.52 -1.76 21.76
CA PHE A 568 -9.94 -1.42 21.66
C PHE A 568 -10.35 -0.58 22.86
N VAL A 569 -10.99 0.55 22.59
CA VAL A 569 -11.60 1.41 23.60
C VAL A 569 -13.09 1.44 23.40
N GLN A 570 -13.86 0.92 24.38
CA GLN A 570 -15.31 0.72 24.29
C GLN A 570 -15.99 1.37 25.49
N LYS A 571 -16.91 2.30 25.21
CA LYS A 571 -17.76 2.84 26.28
C LYS A 571 -18.78 1.78 26.69
N LYS A 572 -18.89 1.52 27.99
CA LYS A 572 -19.93 0.64 28.56
C LYS A 572 -21.30 1.32 28.52
N ASP A 573 -22.35 0.54 28.36
CA ASP A 573 -23.72 1.00 28.53
C ASP A 573 -24.08 1.21 30.02
N GLU A 574 -25.28 1.71 30.32
CA GLU A 574 -25.74 1.93 31.69
C GLU A 574 -25.86 0.62 32.50
N LYS A 575 -25.85 -0.53 31.83
CA LYS A 575 -25.84 -1.87 32.46
C LYS A 575 -24.43 -2.44 32.62
N GLY A 576 -23.41 -1.63 32.33
CA GLY A 576 -21.99 -2.05 32.40
C GLY A 576 -21.54 -2.99 31.30
N LYS A 577 -22.31 -3.13 30.21
CA LYS A 577 -21.91 -3.93 29.05
C LYS A 577 -21.15 -3.08 28.04
N ALA A 578 -19.98 -3.54 27.63
CA ALA A 578 -19.31 -3.00 26.45
C ALA A 578 -20.00 -3.52 25.18
N PRO A 579 -20.05 -2.73 24.08
CA PRO A 579 -20.43 -3.23 22.77
C PRO A 579 -19.64 -4.51 22.45
N SER A 580 -20.25 -5.47 21.74
CA SER A 580 -19.46 -6.60 21.23
C SER A 580 -18.32 -6.04 20.39
N VAL A 581 -17.10 -6.52 20.62
CA VAL A 581 -15.98 -6.30 19.69
C VAL A 581 -16.55 -6.66 18.32
N ILE A 582 -16.23 -5.85 17.28
CA ILE A 582 -16.61 -6.16 15.90
C ILE A 582 -16.23 -7.63 15.72
N LYS A 583 -17.24 -8.51 15.67
CA LYS A 583 -16.99 -9.89 15.30
C LYS A 583 -16.57 -9.80 13.84
N TYR A 584 -15.29 -9.83 13.64
CA TYR A 584 -14.77 -10.18 12.34
C TYR A 584 -15.38 -11.54 12.05
N VAL A 585 -16.29 -11.59 11.11
CA VAL A 585 -16.83 -12.86 10.66
C VAL A 585 -15.67 -13.51 9.91
N SER A 586 -14.87 -14.28 10.64
CA SER A 586 -14.03 -15.27 10.01
C SER A 586 -14.97 -16.13 9.17
N VAL A 587 -14.96 -15.96 7.87
CA VAL A 587 -15.62 -16.87 6.95
C VAL A 587 -14.73 -18.11 6.84
N ALA A 588 -14.49 -18.74 7.99
CA ALA A 588 -13.97 -20.09 8.05
C ALA A 588 -15.06 -20.98 7.45
N GLY A 589 -14.83 -21.48 6.24
CA GLY A 589 -15.69 -22.49 5.65
C GLY A 589 -16.28 -22.22 4.27
N VAL A 590 -15.98 -21.09 3.63
CA VAL A 590 -16.19 -21.01 2.17
C VAL A 590 -14.88 -21.50 1.52
N PRO A 591 -14.90 -22.62 0.77
CA PRO A 591 -13.73 -23.01 0.00
C PRO A 591 -13.38 -21.85 -0.93
N ARG A 592 -12.16 -21.31 -0.83
CA ARG A 592 -11.63 -20.43 -1.88
C ARG A 592 -11.74 -21.19 -3.17
N ALA A 593 -12.55 -20.72 -4.11
CA ALA A 593 -12.43 -21.16 -5.49
C ALA A 593 -11.00 -20.83 -5.90
N ALA A 594 -10.25 -21.86 -6.30
CA ALA A 594 -8.89 -21.65 -6.79
C ALA A 594 -8.95 -20.61 -7.91
N PRO A 595 -8.22 -19.48 -7.81
CA PRO A 595 -8.20 -18.52 -8.89
C PRO A 595 -7.59 -19.20 -10.10
N GLU A 596 -8.29 -19.22 -11.22
CA GLU A 596 -7.70 -19.46 -12.52
C GLU A 596 -6.63 -18.38 -12.75
N ALA A 597 -5.41 -18.85 -12.91
CA ALA A 597 -4.20 -18.13 -13.33
C ALA A 597 -3.29 -17.53 -12.24
N ALA A 598 -2.19 -18.23 -12.12
CA ALA A 598 -0.82 -17.72 -11.89
C ALA A 598 -0.67 -16.44 -11.05
N THR A 599 -0.94 -16.54 -9.77
CA THR A 599 -0.37 -15.64 -8.78
C THR A 599 1.07 -16.08 -8.50
N VAL A 600 2.04 -15.23 -8.83
CA VAL A 600 3.36 -15.38 -8.23
C VAL A 600 3.27 -14.81 -6.81
N ASP A 601 2.68 -15.58 -5.91
CA ASP A 601 2.79 -15.32 -4.47
C ASP A 601 4.24 -15.62 -4.07
N VAL A 602 4.93 -14.59 -3.59
CA VAL A 602 6.27 -14.75 -3.02
C VAL A 602 6.24 -15.56 -1.72
N ARG A 603 5.08 -16.04 -1.28
CA ARG A 603 4.89 -16.80 -0.03
C ARG A 603 4.57 -18.27 -0.20
N ALA A 604 4.08 -18.71 -1.37
CA ALA A 604 3.84 -20.10 -1.68
C ALA A 604 3.53 -20.28 -3.19
N ALA A 605 4.48 -20.11 -4.07
CA ALA A 605 4.29 -20.55 -5.44
C ALA A 605 4.38 -22.08 -5.45
N VAL A 606 3.22 -22.74 -5.47
CA VAL A 606 3.11 -24.16 -5.82
C VAL A 606 3.53 -24.30 -7.29
N ASN A 607 4.34 -25.29 -7.60
CA ASN A 607 4.69 -25.58 -8.97
C ASN A 607 3.48 -26.17 -9.69
N THR A 608 2.96 -25.47 -10.68
CA THR A 608 1.77 -25.85 -11.47
C THR A 608 2.12 -26.48 -12.81
N ASP A 609 3.41 -26.76 -13.08
CA ASP A 609 3.81 -27.44 -14.31
C ASP A 609 3.04 -28.78 -14.44
N GLU A 610 2.46 -29.05 -15.60
CA GLU A 610 1.66 -30.25 -15.81
C GLU A 610 2.55 -31.49 -15.75
N ILE A 611 2.19 -32.45 -14.89
CA ILE A 611 2.89 -33.74 -14.79
C ILE A 611 2.54 -34.59 -16.00
N PRO A 612 3.52 -35.20 -16.68
CA PRO A 612 3.28 -36.09 -17.81
C PRO A 612 2.31 -37.24 -17.47
N LYS A 613 1.43 -37.59 -18.40
CA LYS A 613 0.42 -38.66 -18.19
C LYS A 613 1.03 -40.03 -17.94
N ASP A 614 2.26 -40.26 -18.37
CA ASP A 614 3.02 -41.49 -18.21
C ASP A 614 3.86 -41.51 -16.91
N ALA A 615 3.68 -40.50 -16.02
CA ALA A 615 4.44 -40.37 -14.78
C ALA A 615 4.18 -41.53 -13.81
N LEU A 616 5.26 -42.13 -13.33
CA LEU A 616 5.27 -43.12 -12.25
C LEU A 616 5.85 -42.43 -11.00
N LEU A 617 4.99 -42.20 -10.02
CA LEU A 617 5.38 -41.50 -8.78
C LEU A 617 6.37 -42.37 -7.97
N VAL A 618 7.43 -41.74 -7.45
CA VAL A 618 8.37 -42.35 -6.50
C VAL A 618 8.13 -41.82 -5.11
N ALA A 619 7.92 -40.49 -4.97
CA ALA A 619 7.51 -39.85 -3.72
C ALA A 619 6.96 -38.45 -3.99
N ASP A 620 5.91 -38.04 -3.26
CA ASP A 620 5.35 -36.66 -3.27
C ASP A 620 5.48 -35.95 -1.91
N PHE A 621 5.85 -36.68 -0.87
CA PHE A 621 6.05 -36.20 0.49
C PHE A 621 4.82 -35.54 1.14
N GLU A 622 3.60 -35.90 0.70
CA GLU A 622 2.34 -35.34 1.23
C GLU A 622 1.86 -36.01 2.54
N GLY A 623 2.50 -37.08 2.97
CA GLY A 623 2.17 -37.78 4.23
C GLY A 623 2.81 -37.15 5.47
N ASP A 624 2.38 -37.62 6.64
CA ASP A 624 2.94 -37.20 7.94
C ASP A 624 4.29 -37.86 8.29
N ARG A 625 4.67 -38.90 7.54
CA ARG A 625 5.90 -39.69 7.70
C ARG A 625 6.56 -39.95 6.37
N TYR A 626 7.81 -40.42 6.38
CA TYR A 626 8.55 -40.79 5.18
C TYR A 626 8.21 -42.18 4.66
N ASP A 627 7.10 -42.76 5.09
CA ASP A 627 6.69 -44.12 4.76
C ASP A 627 7.84 -45.12 4.93
N ASP A 628 8.20 -45.88 3.87
CA ASP A 628 9.26 -46.92 3.92
C ASP A 628 10.67 -46.34 3.64
N TRP A 629 10.89 -45.02 3.67
CA TRP A 629 12.22 -44.45 3.45
C TRP A 629 13.08 -44.61 4.73
N GLU A 630 14.33 -44.92 4.55
CA GLU A 630 15.31 -45.08 5.62
C GLU A 630 15.90 -43.73 6.03
N VAL A 631 15.73 -43.32 7.30
CA VAL A 631 16.27 -42.07 7.85
C VAL A 631 17.52 -42.39 8.64
N SER A 632 18.64 -41.69 8.34
CA SER A 632 19.88 -41.75 9.11
C SER A 632 20.28 -40.36 9.58
N GLY A 633 20.69 -40.19 10.84
CA GLY A 633 21.01 -38.91 11.44
C GLY A 633 19.76 -38.12 11.93
N SER A 634 19.92 -36.83 12.17
CA SER A 634 18.88 -36.00 12.80
C SER A 634 18.33 -34.87 11.89
N ALA A 635 18.81 -34.75 10.65
CA ALA A 635 18.42 -33.63 9.76
C ALA A 635 16.98 -33.76 9.22
N PHE A 636 16.46 -34.97 9.11
CA PHE A 636 15.19 -35.27 8.44
C PHE A 636 13.99 -35.41 9.42
N GLY A 637 14.22 -35.54 10.73
CA GLY A 637 13.16 -35.71 11.71
C GLY A 637 12.33 -36.98 11.50
N GLU A 638 11.05 -36.96 11.86
CA GLU A 638 10.14 -38.13 11.78
C GLU A 638 9.30 -38.15 10.48
N GLY A 639 9.27 -37.07 9.70
CA GLY A 639 8.48 -36.97 8.47
C GLY A 639 8.70 -35.67 7.72
N PRO A 640 8.06 -35.49 6.54
CA PRO A 640 8.15 -34.30 5.73
C PRO A 640 7.76 -33.03 6.47
N SER A 641 8.35 -31.92 6.08
CA SER A 641 7.97 -30.61 6.61
C SER A 641 6.82 -30.04 5.78
N GLY A 642 5.87 -29.36 6.42
CA GLY A 642 4.98 -28.45 5.68
C GLY A 642 5.78 -27.22 5.17
N THR A 643 5.26 -26.53 4.17
CA THR A 643 5.95 -25.39 3.52
C THR A 643 6.18 -24.21 4.43
N LYS A 644 5.39 -24.07 5.48
CA LYS A 644 5.39 -22.93 6.44
C LYS A 644 5.50 -21.55 5.75
N GLY A 645 5.11 -21.44 4.46
CA GLY A 645 5.18 -20.23 3.66
C GLY A 645 6.59 -19.69 3.39
N ARG A 646 7.64 -20.54 3.50
CA ARG A 646 9.04 -20.13 3.32
C ARG A 646 9.71 -20.68 2.07
N VAL A 647 9.15 -21.73 1.49
CA VAL A 647 9.64 -22.40 0.28
C VAL A 647 8.70 -22.11 -0.88
N THR A 648 9.24 -21.86 -2.08
CA THR A 648 8.47 -21.62 -3.29
C THR A 648 8.85 -22.62 -4.37
N GLY A 649 7.94 -22.91 -5.31
CA GLY A 649 8.16 -23.86 -6.40
C GLY A 649 8.00 -25.34 -6.01
N HIS A 650 7.47 -25.66 -4.82
CA HIS A 650 7.06 -27.00 -4.41
C HIS A 650 5.71 -27.37 -5.03
N ARG A 651 5.29 -28.64 -4.89
CA ARG A 651 3.93 -29.11 -5.17
C ARG A 651 3.27 -29.56 -3.87
N GLY A 652 1.91 -29.53 -3.83
CA GLY A 652 1.16 -29.95 -2.65
C GLY A 652 1.48 -29.16 -1.38
N GLN A 653 1.35 -29.80 -0.22
CA GLN A 653 1.52 -29.20 1.12
C GLN A 653 2.77 -29.69 1.85
N GLY A 654 3.30 -30.86 1.51
CA GLY A 654 4.46 -31.50 2.09
C GLY A 654 5.70 -31.37 1.21
N LEU A 655 6.88 -31.39 1.81
CA LEU A 655 8.18 -31.51 1.16
C LEU A 655 9.25 -31.89 2.16
N VAL A 656 10.39 -32.37 1.69
CA VAL A 656 11.59 -32.48 2.50
C VAL A 656 12.29 -31.13 2.57
N ASP A 657 12.43 -30.54 3.75
CA ASP A 657 13.26 -29.35 4.00
C ASP A 657 13.96 -29.52 5.35
N THR A 658 15.24 -29.88 5.32
CA THR A 658 16.02 -30.19 6.51
C THR A 658 16.21 -28.98 7.45
N PHE A 659 16.09 -27.74 6.93
CA PHE A 659 16.08 -26.55 7.78
C PHE A 659 14.73 -26.33 8.47
N LEU A 660 13.60 -26.54 7.79
CA LEU A 660 12.26 -26.37 8.40
C LEU A 660 11.97 -27.45 9.46
N ILE A 661 12.53 -28.64 9.29
CA ILE A 661 12.39 -29.75 10.23
C ILE A 661 13.15 -29.45 11.54
N SER A 662 14.39 -29.00 11.45
CA SER A 662 15.29 -28.80 12.58
C SER A 662 15.42 -27.35 13.06
N GLU A 663 14.88 -26.38 12.28
CA GLU A 663 15.06 -24.94 12.43
C GLU A 663 16.53 -24.49 12.53
N SER A 664 17.45 -25.30 12.00
CA SER A 664 18.90 -25.11 12.09
C SER A 664 19.62 -25.80 10.91
N ASP A 665 20.74 -25.24 10.46
CA ASP A 665 21.68 -25.89 9.52
C ASP A 665 22.71 -26.80 10.23
N LYS A 666 22.51 -27.13 11.52
CA LYS A 666 23.46 -27.96 12.30
C LYS A 666 23.24 -29.45 12.20
N PRO A 667 21.98 -29.96 12.24
CA PRO A 667 21.73 -31.39 12.12
C PRO A 667 22.17 -31.91 10.74
N THR A 668 22.68 -33.13 10.74
CA THR A 668 23.11 -33.83 9.51
C THR A 668 22.44 -35.19 9.39
N GLY A 669 22.28 -35.70 8.18
CA GLY A 669 21.63 -36.99 7.98
C GLY A 669 21.53 -37.37 6.49
N THR A 670 20.86 -38.50 6.28
CA THR A 670 20.54 -39.02 4.94
C THR A 670 19.15 -39.63 4.95
N LEU A 671 18.37 -39.39 3.90
CA LEU A 671 17.07 -40.00 3.67
C LEU A 671 17.15 -40.83 2.38
N THR A 672 16.90 -42.12 2.44
CA THR A 672 17.10 -43.05 1.33
C THR A 672 15.82 -43.84 1.02
N SER A 673 15.38 -43.84 -0.25
CA SER A 673 14.20 -44.59 -0.70
C SER A 673 14.38 -46.11 -0.63
N GLN A 674 13.27 -46.81 -0.57
CA GLN A 674 13.29 -48.25 -0.96
C GLN A 674 13.78 -48.39 -2.40
N PRO A 675 14.33 -49.58 -2.77
CA PRO A 675 14.70 -49.87 -4.13
C PRO A 675 13.49 -49.78 -5.05
N PHE A 676 13.60 -49.04 -6.16
CA PHE A 676 12.60 -48.96 -7.20
C PHE A 676 13.22 -49.29 -8.55
N LYS A 677 12.44 -49.84 -9.45
CA LYS A 677 12.88 -50.18 -10.82
C LYS A 677 12.84 -48.94 -11.69
N ILE A 678 13.88 -48.68 -12.46
CA ILE A 678 13.89 -47.62 -13.46
C ILE A 678 13.09 -48.11 -14.68
N GLU A 679 11.89 -47.53 -14.87
CA GLU A 679 10.94 -47.93 -15.91
C GLU A 679 10.75 -46.91 -17.03
N ARG A 680 11.24 -45.66 -16.83
CA ARG A 680 11.13 -44.55 -17.78
C ARG A 680 12.49 -43.91 -18.03
N LYS A 681 12.59 -43.17 -19.13
CA LYS A 681 13.85 -42.55 -19.59
C LYS A 681 14.35 -41.42 -18.67
N ASN A 682 13.42 -40.74 -17.99
CA ASN A 682 13.78 -39.62 -17.13
C ASN A 682 13.32 -39.85 -15.70
N LEU A 683 14.14 -39.43 -14.74
CA LEU A 683 13.77 -39.26 -13.34
C LEU A 683 13.71 -37.75 -13.05
N ASN A 684 12.51 -37.27 -12.71
CA ASN A 684 12.19 -35.86 -12.50
C ASN A 684 11.95 -35.57 -11.01
N PHE A 685 12.43 -34.46 -10.51
CA PHE A 685 12.18 -34.04 -9.14
C PHE A 685 12.39 -32.54 -8.95
N LEU A 686 11.77 -31.97 -7.91
CA LEU A 686 11.99 -30.60 -7.48
C LEU A 686 13.11 -30.54 -6.45
N ILE A 687 14.04 -29.57 -6.60
CA ILE A 687 15.17 -29.41 -5.68
C ILE A 687 15.44 -27.92 -5.40
N GLY A 688 15.84 -27.61 -4.15
CA GLY A 688 16.30 -26.30 -3.69
C GLY A 688 17.35 -26.41 -2.58
N GLY A 689 17.75 -25.29 -1.98
CA GLY A 689 18.69 -25.29 -0.84
C GLY A 689 20.15 -25.09 -1.21
N GLY A 690 21.04 -25.71 -0.44
CA GLY A 690 22.50 -25.59 -0.55
C GLY A 690 23.09 -26.22 -1.81
N LYS A 691 24.30 -25.78 -2.18
CA LYS A 691 25.06 -26.29 -3.34
C LYS A 691 26.40 -26.84 -2.90
N THR A 692 26.42 -27.98 -2.28
CA THR A 692 27.66 -28.64 -1.87
C THR A 692 27.61 -30.11 -2.29
N PRO A 693 28.14 -30.49 -3.48
CA PRO A 693 28.17 -31.88 -3.93
C PRO A 693 28.76 -32.81 -2.85
N GLY A 694 28.10 -33.93 -2.61
CA GLY A 694 28.50 -34.90 -1.58
C GLY A 694 28.15 -34.52 -0.14
N LYS A 695 27.67 -33.27 0.11
CA LYS A 695 27.24 -32.82 1.45
C LYS A 695 25.80 -32.33 1.49
N THR A 696 25.35 -31.53 0.55
CA THR A 696 23.94 -31.12 0.37
C THR A 696 23.56 -31.43 -1.07
N CYS A 697 23.02 -32.61 -1.30
CA CYS A 697 22.73 -33.11 -2.65
C CYS A 697 21.68 -34.22 -2.63
N VAL A 698 21.15 -34.54 -3.79
CA VAL A 698 20.45 -35.78 -4.04
C VAL A 698 21.28 -36.68 -4.97
N ASN A 699 21.20 -37.98 -4.75
CA ASN A 699 21.92 -38.99 -5.51
C ASN A 699 20.93 -40.05 -6.05
N LEU A 700 21.18 -40.53 -7.26
CA LEU A 700 20.61 -41.79 -7.73
C LEU A 700 21.68 -42.87 -7.60
N VAL A 701 21.38 -43.91 -6.84
CA VAL A 701 22.28 -45.03 -6.56
C VAL A 701 21.76 -46.29 -7.26
N VAL A 702 22.59 -46.89 -8.11
CA VAL A 702 22.30 -48.14 -8.78
C VAL A 702 23.36 -49.18 -8.32
N GLY A 703 22.90 -50.23 -7.67
CA GLY A 703 23.82 -51.10 -6.90
C GLY A 703 24.50 -50.29 -5.79
N ASP A 704 25.84 -50.32 -5.77
CA ASP A 704 26.64 -49.55 -4.78
C ASP A 704 27.22 -48.26 -5.41
N LYS A 705 26.80 -47.85 -6.60
CA LYS A 705 27.36 -46.70 -7.29
C LYS A 705 26.37 -45.56 -7.40
N THR A 706 26.80 -44.36 -7.03
CA THR A 706 26.08 -43.12 -7.35
C THR A 706 26.26 -42.83 -8.85
N VAL A 707 25.17 -42.90 -9.62
CA VAL A 707 25.18 -42.70 -11.08
C VAL A 707 24.77 -41.30 -11.50
N ARG A 708 23.98 -40.58 -10.66
CA ARG A 708 23.57 -39.18 -10.89
C ARG A 708 23.63 -38.42 -9.56
N THR A 709 23.96 -37.13 -9.61
CA THR A 709 23.93 -36.22 -8.43
C THR A 709 23.39 -34.86 -8.85
N ALA A 710 22.53 -34.27 -8.01
CA ALA A 710 22.10 -32.88 -8.15
C ALA A 710 22.19 -32.13 -6.80
N THR A 711 22.31 -30.80 -6.88
CA THR A 711 22.35 -29.90 -5.71
C THR A 711 21.34 -28.77 -5.91
N GLY A 712 21.00 -28.06 -4.84
CA GLY A 712 20.22 -26.83 -4.94
C GLY A 712 20.92 -25.72 -5.74
N SER A 713 20.31 -24.55 -5.81
CA SER A 713 20.75 -23.43 -6.67
C SER A 713 22.11 -22.84 -6.30
N ALA A 714 22.92 -22.51 -7.32
CA ALA A 714 24.24 -21.87 -7.19
C ALA A 714 24.21 -20.38 -6.80
N THR A 715 23.04 -19.78 -6.71
CA THR A 715 22.87 -18.33 -6.55
C THR A 715 23.30 -17.84 -5.15
N LYS A 716 23.89 -16.62 -5.10
CA LYS A 716 24.16 -15.92 -3.82
C LYS A 716 22.89 -15.28 -3.22
N ASN A 717 21.78 -15.22 -3.97
CA ASN A 717 20.53 -14.63 -3.55
C ASN A 717 19.75 -15.59 -2.64
N ALA A 718 19.55 -15.19 -1.39
CA ALA A 718 18.85 -15.98 -0.38
C ALA A 718 17.41 -16.37 -0.79
N ARG A 719 16.69 -15.54 -1.55
CA ARG A 719 15.34 -15.86 -2.07
C ARG A 719 15.37 -16.96 -3.13
N GLN A 720 16.30 -16.90 -4.06
CA GLN A 720 16.43 -17.92 -5.11
C GLN A 720 16.87 -19.28 -4.56
N ARG A 721 17.58 -19.33 -3.41
CA ARG A 721 17.92 -20.58 -2.72
C ARG A 721 16.71 -21.24 -2.06
N LYS A 722 15.65 -20.48 -1.75
CA LYS A 722 14.39 -20.98 -1.20
C LYS A 722 13.36 -21.35 -2.28
N THR A 723 13.72 -21.25 -3.55
CA THR A 723 12.85 -21.61 -4.67
C THR A 723 13.30 -22.94 -5.22
N MET A 724 12.39 -23.89 -5.26
CA MET A 724 12.62 -25.19 -5.87
C MET A 724 12.46 -25.10 -7.40
N HIS A 725 13.20 -25.91 -8.11
CA HIS A 725 13.14 -26.00 -9.56
C HIS A 725 13.22 -27.44 -10.01
N TRP A 726 12.65 -27.74 -11.17
CA TRP A 726 12.72 -29.06 -11.76
C TRP A 726 14.14 -29.41 -12.18
N VAL A 727 14.54 -30.63 -11.83
CA VAL A 727 15.70 -31.34 -12.34
C VAL A 727 15.21 -32.62 -13.00
N SER A 728 15.69 -32.89 -14.21
CA SER A 728 15.44 -34.14 -14.94
C SER A 728 16.78 -34.83 -15.21
N TRP A 729 16.90 -36.07 -14.77
CA TRP A 729 18.02 -36.90 -15.13
C TRP A 729 17.60 -37.86 -16.24
N ASP A 730 18.31 -37.84 -17.36
CA ASP A 730 18.23 -38.94 -18.32
C ASP A 730 18.86 -40.16 -17.67
N VAL A 731 18.07 -41.21 -17.49
CA VAL A 731 18.42 -42.51 -16.88
C VAL A 731 18.21 -43.65 -17.83
N SER A 732 18.13 -43.36 -19.15
CA SER A 732 17.91 -44.37 -20.20
C SER A 732 19.02 -45.45 -20.22
N ASP A 733 20.22 -45.10 -19.79
CA ASP A 733 21.36 -46.03 -19.65
C ASP A 733 21.22 -47.00 -18.47
N HIS A 734 20.19 -46.84 -17.63
CA HIS A 734 19.90 -47.69 -16.47
C HIS A 734 18.49 -48.28 -16.50
N LEU A 735 17.78 -48.25 -17.65
CA LEU A 735 16.45 -48.83 -17.74
C LEU A 735 16.45 -50.32 -17.34
N GLY A 736 15.47 -50.67 -16.48
CA GLY A 736 15.33 -51.99 -15.91
C GLY A 736 16.14 -52.27 -14.64
N ALA A 737 17.11 -51.42 -14.30
CA ALA A 737 17.91 -51.54 -13.07
C ALA A 737 17.13 -51.18 -11.82
N GLN A 738 17.52 -51.79 -10.69
CA GLN A 738 17.06 -51.37 -9.36
C GLN A 738 17.89 -50.18 -8.91
N ALA A 739 17.22 -49.10 -8.49
CA ALA A 739 17.85 -47.87 -8.00
C ALA A 739 17.28 -47.44 -6.67
N ARG A 740 18.03 -46.62 -5.94
CA ARG A 740 17.58 -45.89 -4.74
C ARG A 740 17.78 -44.41 -4.97
N PHE A 741 16.82 -43.60 -4.53
CA PHE A 741 16.97 -42.14 -4.45
C PHE A 741 17.44 -41.75 -3.04
N GLN A 742 18.53 -41.01 -2.94
CA GLN A 742 19.14 -40.64 -1.67
C GLN A 742 19.25 -39.13 -1.54
N ILE A 743 18.69 -38.57 -0.48
CA ILE A 743 18.78 -37.14 -0.13
C ILE A 743 19.80 -37.00 0.99
N VAL A 744 20.84 -36.18 0.78
CA VAL A 744 21.99 -36.06 1.68
C VAL A 744 22.05 -34.64 2.24
N ASP A 745 22.10 -34.54 3.57
CA ASP A 745 22.41 -33.32 4.29
C ASP A 745 23.53 -33.59 5.32
N GLN A 746 24.75 -33.31 4.91
CA GLN A 746 25.97 -33.50 5.70
C GLN A 746 26.73 -32.20 5.92
N ALA A 747 26.07 -31.04 5.73
CA ALA A 747 26.69 -29.72 5.90
C ALA A 747 26.08 -28.98 7.10
N SER A 748 26.92 -28.55 8.03
CA SER A 748 26.54 -27.88 9.28
C SER A 748 26.75 -26.36 9.27
N GLY A 749 26.89 -25.74 8.11
CA GLY A 749 27.12 -24.29 7.95
C GLY A 749 25.96 -23.55 7.30
N GLY A 750 25.96 -22.24 7.31
CA GLY A 750 24.90 -21.43 6.71
C GLY A 750 24.57 -21.86 5.28
N TRP A 751 23.27 -22.16 4.99
CA TRP A 751 22.77 -22.81 3.78
C TRP A 751 23.24 -24.28 3.63
N GLY A 752 23.49 -24.95 4.74
CA GLY A 752 23.80 -26.36 4.80
C GLY A 752 22.59 -27.29 4.71
N HIS A 753 21.39 -26.82 4.30
CA HIS A 753 20.17 -27.60 4.18
C HIS A 753 19.78 -27.87 2.73
N ILE A 754 18.92 -28.88 2.54
CA ILE A 754 18.41 -29.28 1.23
C ILE A 754 16.87 -29.35 1.25
N MET A 755 16.28 -29.00 0.11
CA MET A 755 14.85 -29.12 -0.14
C MET A 755 14.63 -30.04 -1.32
N VAL A 756 13.73 -31.02 -1.19
CA VAL A 756 13.38 -31.97 -2.25
C VAL A 756 11.87 -32.24 -2.21
N ASP A 757 11.26 -32.34 -3.38
CA ASP A 757 9.84 -32.63 -3.51
C ASP A 757 9.52 -33.34 -4.83
N HIS A 758 8.42 -34.06 -4.86
CA HIS A 758 7.72 -34.60 -6.01
C HIS A 758 8.62 -35.35 -7.01
N ILE A 759 9.08 -36.54 -6.62
CA ILE A 759 9.97 -37.39 -7.41
C ILE A 759 9.14 -38.37 -8.25
N PHE A 760 9.34 -38.41 -9.57
CA PHE A 760 8.66 -39.35 -10.46
C PHE A 760 9.48 -39.71 -11.69
N GLN A 761 9.18 -40.85 -12.30
CA GLN A 761 9.73 -41.28 -13.58
C GLN A 761 8.77 -40.92 -14.70
N SER A 762 9.29 -40.55 -15.89
CA SER A 762 8.51 -40.30 -17.12
C SER A 762 9.40 -40.41 -18.35
N ASP A 763 8.82 -40.65 -19.54
CA ASP A 763 9.56 -40.54 -20.79
C ASP A 763 9.78 -39.06 -21.22
N SER A 764 9.13 -38.13 -20.55
CA SER A 764 9.30 -36.69 -20.72
C SER A 764 10.14 -36.05 -19.61
N ALA A 765 11.05 -35.15 -19.99
CA ALA A 765 11.82 -34.35 -19.03
C ALA A 765 11.04 -33.10 -18.60
N MET A 766 11.06 -32.78 -17.30
CA MET A 766 10.45 -31.57 -16.71
C MET A 766 11.36 -30.34 -16.69
N ALA A 767 12.67 -30.50 -16.88
CA ALA A 767 13.60 -29.38 -16.90
C ALA A 767 13.31 -28.43 -18.07
N ARG A 768 13.17 -27.12 -17.79
CA ARG A 768 12.97 -26.11 -18.83
C ARG A 768 14.11 -26.15 -19.87
N THR A 769 13.74 -26.14 -21.16
CA THR A 769 14.65 -25.93 -22.28
C THR A 769 15.23 -24.50 -22.19
N GLY A 770 16.25 -24.31 -21.36
CA GLY A 770 16.89 -23.01 -21.14
C GLY A 770 18.31 -23.10 -20.58
N ASP A 771 18.66 -24.18 -19.89
CA ASP A 771 20.02 -24.46 -19.39
C ASP A 771 20.78 -25.38 -20.38
N LYS A 772 21.06 -24.85 -21.59
CA LYS A 772 22.18 -25.35 -22.40
C LYS A 772 23.42 -24.55 -22.00
N LYS A 773 24.29 -25.24 -21.22
CA LYS A 773 25.67 -24.94 -20.79
C LYS A 773 25.89 -23.83 -19.80
#